data_2646faf40c64d98470f2df75b727bb43
#
_entry.id   2646faf40c64d98470f2df75b727bb43
#
_cell.length_a   1.000
_cell.length_b   1.000
_cell.length_c   1.000
_cell.angle_alpha   90.00
_cell.angle_beta   90.00
_cell.angle_gamma   90.00
#
_symmetry.space_group_name_H-M   'P 1'
#
loop_
_entity.id
_entity.type
_entity.pdbx_description
1 polymer ?
#
loop_
_entity_poly.entity_id
_entity_poly.type
_entity_poly.pdbx_seq_one_letter_code
_entity_poly.pdbx_strand_id
1 'polypeptide(L)'
;MDNEGTHGTWGTRGAQPPDGRPGGPGSSVPHPAGPPPAAPPAFPPTVPPPAVESWAMTPPATAPARPATPPGRYRTAGAGPPTADWLNAPRPAGDPGVWRYAYVPRPAERAPRPSLVGPAATLALWLLLWLLLTERAVPYVFKPIEIITGPQWWTFGGLRDDAPALVVNSTTLYYQVLVLALGFWAARIGGWAHLFRYFAGSRLDRARFIVSAAGALLTLWLVWTRRVPLADVILPAVPTGLMQGGGNQYAALFVSIVLYALIGTAIVWPFARIGQWAVELGPLLARLRKQPPQRPRTAPGLPGTPPARTGPAPADWPELRAAGRVDAAEALTAAVHTGRMNDVDCVRLRHAWAVARTRPDRLESFTETVLRKGATAYLHPSGHRDLPLRTAPHDPLTGQVRIGGCADDPRNPYPRRGSGMALEPASLGTSLLAVGPPGSGKTAGVVRPVIEALALRALTGQAAVLAVGGAGAQLGPDDAYDVVVRIGDPASVHDFDLYGGTTDPDEAAATLAEGLVGDVPGLDSRRAGTVLGQLLGPYRTVHGRFPGVPELRELLEGSVTALTALRQALEADGRHTMLRELDARARQAGGSGDPAAVLADRIAVLDRPAFAGFFSTGDDARPFSLRSLEQHPLRVRIDLPERAHAEASHVLARLVLAQFNAVTAARSDRSLFACLVLDDATHSVTAETVRGIRRLRSVNAGAVLALRTLDDVPEALHTALLGSVGCNMAFSGVSTWDGKRFAEAWGKEWVEVREVAQHGVFADQPLTRALHALRKLATGKAVTTDAVTVRRVERERWSASGLAYELPAGHAVLSLTTVDGEHAPPLLVRLGD
;
A
#
# COMPACT_ATOMS: atom_id res chain seq x y z
N MET A 1 42.74 20.98 24.69
CA MET A 1 43.19 21.26 23.34
C MET A 1 41.90 21.51 22.55
N ASP A 2 41.30 22.69 22.67
CA ASP A 2 41.61 23.87 21.88
C ASP A 2 41.28 23.60 20.40
N ASN A 3 40.40 24.30 19.74
CA ASN A 3 40.06 25.70 19.58
C ASN A 3 38.70 25.80 18.81
N GLU A 4 37.78 26.62 19.19
CA GLU A 4 37.48 27.98 18.71
C GLU A 4 37.30 28.07 17.18
N GLY A 5 36.30 28.69 16.67
CA GLY A 5 35.47 29.85 16.87
C GLY A 5 34.88 30.14 15.51
N THR A 6 33.98 30.89 15.21
CA THR A 6 33.43 32.20 15.52
C THR A 6 32.34 32.57 14.51
N HIS A 7 31.27 33.17 15.00
CA HIS A 7 30.51 34.35 14.58
C HIS A 7 29.85 34.51 13.22
N GLY A 8 28.56 34.91 13.31
CA GLY A 8 27.85 35.66 12.32
C GLY A 8 26.40 35.99 12.75
N THR A 9 26.27 36.93 13.64
CA THR A 9 25.04 37.66 14.08
C THR A 9 24.56 38.68 13.05
N TRP A 10 23.23 38.79 12.90
CA TRP A 10 22.46 40.06 12.66
C TRP A 10 21.03 39.72 13.10
N GLY A 11 20.40 40.27 14.10
CA GLY A 11 20.34 41.62 14.63
C GLY A 11 19.19 42.40 13.99
N THR A 12 18.14 42.55 14.66
CA THR A 12 17.46 43.68 15.38
C THR A 12 16.00 43.78 15.02
N ARG A 13 15.13 44.13 15.84
CA ARG A 13 14.60 45.07 16.82
C ARG A 13 13.10 44.87 16.83
N GLY A 14 12.36 44.69 17.83
CA GLY A 14 12.31 45.37 19.12
C GLY A 14 11.38 46.54 19.11
N ALA A 15 10.11 46.36 19.57
CA ALA A 15 9.37 47.46 20.19
C ALA A 15 8.32 46.89 21.15
N GLN A 16 8.48 47.22 22.42
CA GLN A 16 7.57 47.02 23.54
C GLN A 16 6.63 48.23 23.69
N PRO A 17 5.44 48.04 24.32
CA PRO A 17 4.46 49.12 24.51
C PRO A 17 4.71 49.93 25.79
N PRO A 18 4.10 51.11 25.97
CA PRO A 18 4.04 51.75 27.28
C PRO A 18 2.66 51.61 27.95
N ASP A 19 2.74 51.37 29.24
CA ASP A 19 1.67 51.49 30.24
C ASP A 19 1.15 52.94 30.39
N GLY A 20 -0.12 53.04 30.87
CA GLY A 20 -0.61 54.28 31.43
C GLY A 20 -2.12 54.33 31.62
N ARG A 21 -2.59 54.08 32.84
CA ARG A 21 -3.88 54.50 33.40
C ARG A 21 -3.80 55.94 33.89
N PRO A 22 -4.88 56.62 34.37
CA PRO A 22 -6.33 56.35 34.46
C PRO A 22 -7.26 57.61 34.20
N GLY A 23 -8.56 57.37 34.23
CA GLY A 23 -9.44 58.40 34.79
C GLY A 23 -10.68 58.80 34.00
N GLY A 24 -11.83 58.37 34.50
CA GLY A 24 -13.01 59.20 34.79
C GLY A 24 -14.06 59.39 33.69
N PRO A 25 -15.28 59.68 34.09
CA PRO A 25 -16.48 59.02 33.60
C PRO A 25 -17.34 59.93 32.69
N GLY A 26 -18.24 59.39 31.92
CA GLY A 26 -19.28 60.22 31.43
C GLY A 26 -19.98 59.76 30.14
N SER A 27 -21.25 59.57 30.29
CA SER A 27 -22.30 59.76 29.29
C SER A 27 -22.74 58.52 28.55
N SER A 28 -23.74 57.85 29.13
CA SER A 28 -24.69 56.99 28.48
C SER A 28 -25.57 57.78 27.48
N VAL A 29 -25.53 57.28 26.21
CA VAL A 29 -26.59 57.63 25.24
C VAL A 29 -27.39 56.38 24.98
N PRO A 30 -28.72 56.37 25.17
CA PRO A 30 -29.52 55.17 24.90
C PRO A 30 -29.77 54.96 23.42
N HIS A 31 -29.47 53.81 22.92
CA HIS A 31 -29.96 53.34 21.59
C HIS A 31 -31.46 53.05 21.73
N PRO A 32 -32.26 53.38 20.69
CA PRO A 32 -33.68 53.06 20.66
C PRO A 32 -33.84 51.51 20.44
N ALA A 33 -34.75 50.95 21.23
CA ALA A 33 -35.17 49.57 21.14
C ALA A 33 -35.79 49.29 19.77
N GLY A 34 -35.24 48.31 19.05
CA GLY A 34 -35.86 47.74 17.85
C GLY A 34 -37.12 46.93 18.21
N PRO A 35 -38.09 46.79 17.29
CA PRO A 35 -39.34 46.11 17.58
C PRO A 35 -39.11 44.61 17.84
N PRO A 36 -39.97 43.98 18.66
CA PRO A 36 -39.85 42.57 18.99
C PRO A 36 -40.03 41.71 17.73
N PRO A 37 -39.39 40.52 17.66
CA PRO A 37 -39.55 39.61 16.52
C PRO A 37 -41.00 39.12 16.44
N ALA A 38 -41.52 39.10 15.21
CA ALA A 38 -42.90 38.64 14.90
C ALA A 38 -43.07 37.17 15.31
N ALA A 39 -44.23 36.87 15.93
CA ALA A 39 -44.61 35.51 16.31
C ALA A 39 -44.68 34.59 15.08
N PRO A 40 -44.33 33.30 15.19
CA PRO A 40 -44.46 32.35 14.08
C PRO A 40 -45.92 32.19 13.69
N PRO A 41 -46.23 31.95 12.38
CA PRO A 41 -47.57 31.81 11.90
C PRO A 41 -48.25 30.60 12.52
N ALA A 42 -49.52 30.79 12.96
CA ALA A 42 -50.36 29.75 13.51
C ALA A 42 -50.61 28.63 12.48
N PHE A 43 -50.53 27.41 12.90
CA PHE A 43 -50.88 26.22 12.11
C PHE A 43 -52.34 26.27 11.70
N PRO A 44 -52.72 25.89 10.47
CA PRO A 44 -54.08 25.74 10.08
C PRO A 44 -54.79 24.62 10.87
N PRO A 45 -56.08 24.72 11.10
CA PRO A 45 -56.81 23.76 11.91
C PRO A 45 -56.79 22.34 11.31
N THR A 46 -56.47 21.36 12.10
CA THR A 46 -56.52 19.92 11.78
C THR A 46 -57.94 19.54 11.38
N VAL A 47 -58.08 19.12 10.14
CA VAL A 47 -59.29 18.44 9.65
C VAL A 47 -59.28 17.02 10.21
N PRO A 48 -60.37 16.50 10.84
CA PRO A 48 -60.44 15.13 11.30
C PRO A 48 -60.36 14.15 10.11
N PRO A 49 -59.67 13.03 10.20
CA PRO A 49 -59.58 12.09 9.12
C PRO A 49 -60.95 11.47 8.82
N PRO A 50 -61.30 11.24 7.54
CA PRO A 50 -62.52 10.55 7.17
C PRO A 50 -62.46 9.11 7.64
N ALA A 51 -63.63 8.59 8.01
CA ALA A 51 -63.82 7.21 8.52
C ALA A 51 -63.23 6.21 7.49
N VAL A 52 -62.44 5.26 8.00
CA VAL A 52 -61.81 4.21 7.21
C VAL A 52 -62.90 3.19 6.85
N GLU A 53 -63.40 3.24 5.62
CA GLU A 53 -64.10 2.09 5.04
C GLU A 53 -63.09 0.97 4.78
N SER A 54 -63.37 -0.22 5.33
CA SER A 54 -62.56 -1.40 5.16
C SER A 54 -62.64 -1.90 3.72
N TRP A 55 -61.63 -1.49 2.92
CA TRP A 55 -61.41 -2.10 1.59
C TRP A 55 -60.66 -3.42 1.82
N ALA A 56 -61.32 -4.55 1.59
CA ALA A 56 -60.67 -5.83 1.42
C ALA A 56 -59.70 -5.71 0.20
N MET A 57 -58.44 -5.50 0.46
CA MET A 57 -57.42 -5.52 -0.58
C MET A 57 -57.20 -6.96 -1.06
N THR A 58 -57.67 -7.25 -2.24
CA THR A 58 -57.15 -8.39 -3.04
C THR A 58 -55.65 -8.20 -3.18
N PRO A 59 -54.80 -9.20 -2.87
CA PRO A 59 -53.36 -9.06 -3.05
C PRO A 59 -53.05 -8.79 -4.49
N PRO A 60 -52.21 -7.77 -4.83
CA PRO A 60 -51.80 -7.49 -6.18
C PRO A 60 -51.03 -8.69 -6.74
N ALA A 61 -51.45 -9.11 -7.94
CA ALA A 61 -50.75 -10.11 -8.72
C ALA A 61 -49.28 -9.67 -8.87
N THR A 62 -48.40 -10.57 -8.42
CA THR A 62 -46.97 -10.64 -8.68
C THR A 62 -46.31 -9.34 -9.15
N ALA A 63 -45.57 -8.70 -8.23
CA ALA A 63 -44.57 -7.73 -8.61
C ALA A 63 -43.62 -8.33 -9.65
N PRO A 64 -43.20 -7.57 -10.67
CA PRO A 64 -42.22 -8.07 -11.63
C PRO A 64 -40.97 -8.51 -10.86
N ALA A 65 -40.55 -9.74 -11.13
CA ALA A 65 -39.37 -10.31 -10.51
C ALA A 65 -38.21 -9.34 -10.73
N ARG A 66 -37.62 -8.87 -9.64
CA ARG A 66 -36.31 -8.21 -9.68
C ARG A 66 -35.39 -9.07 -10.53
N PRO A 67 -34.64 -8.50 -11.51
CA PRO A 67 -33.64 -9.27 -12.20
C PRO A 67 -32.81 -9.98 -11.14
N ALA A 68 -32.79 -11.28 -11.17
CA ALA A 68 -31.93 -12.06 -10.31
C ALA A 68 -30.49 -11.61 -10.60
N THR A 69 -29.88 -10.93 -9.65
CA THR A 69 -28.44 -10.78 -9.61
C THR A 69 -27.94 -12.21 -9.75
N PRO A 70 -27.07 -12.52 -10.75
CA PRO A 70 -26.58 -13.88 -10.87
C PRO A 70 -25.99 -14.24 -9.50
N PRO A 71 -26.37 -15.38 -8.91
CA PRO A 71 -25.81 -15.78 -7.63
C PRO A 71 -24.33 -15.79 -7.81
N GLY A 72 -23.62 -14.90 -7.10
CA GLY A 72 -22.17 -15.00 -6.95
C GLY A 72 -21.92 -16.47 -6.65
N ARG A 73 -21.09 -17.11 -7.44
CA ARG A 73 -20.73 -18.52 -7.26
C ARG A 73 -20.08 -18.64 -5.89
N TYR A 74 -20.90 -18.82 -4.86
CA TYR A 74 -20.44 -19.30 -3.57
C TYR A 74 -19.85 -20.68 -3.84
N ARG A 75 -18.54 -20.75 -3.80
CA ARG A 75 -17.85 -22.02 -3.86
C ARG A 75 -18.21 -22.76 -2.56
N THR A 76 -19.16 -23.66 -2.65
CA THR A 76 -19.33 -24.69 -1.62
C THR A 76 -17.98 -25.35 -1.36
N ALA A 77 -17.63 -25.55 -0.12
CA ALA A 77 -16.46 -26.31 0.31
C ALA A 77 -16.53 -27.71 -0.37
N GLY A 78 -15.87 -27.88 -1.51
CA GLY A 78 -15.95 -29.13 -2.22
C GLY A 78 -15.30 -29.23 -3.61
N ALA A 79 -14.71 -28.17 -4.16
CA ALA A 79 -13.96 -28.28 -5.42
C ALA A 79 -12.84 -27.23 -5.54
N GLY A 80 -11.92 -27.24 -4.57
CA GLY A 80 -10.61 -26.62 -4.75
C GLY A 80 -9.77 -27.46 -5.73
N PRO A 81 -8.70 -26.89 -6.32
CA PRO A 81 -7.76 -27.69 -7.06
C PRO A 81 -7.25 -28.84 -6.16
N PRO A 82 -6.90 -30.02 -6.74
CA PRO A 82 -6.30 -31.08 -5.96
C PRO A 82 -5.16 -30.53 -5.08
N THR A 83 -5.06 -30.98 -3.86
CA THR A 83 -4.08 -30.44 -2.88
C THR A 83 -2.66 -30.47 -3.44
N ALA A 84 -2.34 -31.46 -4.28
CA ALA A 84 -1.05 -31.55 -4.97
C ALA A 84 -0.82 -30.36 -5.93
N ASP A 85 -1.82 -30.00 -6.73
CA ASP A 85 -1.73 -28.89 -7.69
C ASP A 85 -1.64 -27.54 -6.93
N TRP A 86 -2.41 -27.41 -5.84
CA TRP A 86 -2.33 -26.23 -4.97
C TRP A 86 -0.93 -26.09 -4.35
N LEU A 87 -0.35 -27.17 -3.81
CA LEU A 87 1.02 -27.14 -3.26
C LEU A 87 2.07 -26.79 -4.32
N ASN A 88 1.90 -27.30 -5.54
CA ASN A 88 2.86 -27.10 -6.61
C ASN A 88 2.67 -25.77 -7.36
N ALA A 89 1.59 -25.02 -7.11
CA ALA A 89 1.38 -23.72 -7.72
C ALA A 89 2.50 -22.73 -7.36
N PRO A 90 2.97 -21.91 -8.33
CA PRO A 90 4.00 -20.91 -8.06
C PRO A 90 3.48 -19.83 -7.11
N ARG A 91 4.34 -19.39 -6.20
CA ARG A 91 4.10 -18.26 -5.27
C ARG A 91 5.31 -17.33 -5.27
N PRO A 92 5.54 -16.59 -6.37
CA PRO A 92 6.69 -15.70 -6.43
C PRO A 92 6.60 -14.62 -5.36
N ALA A 93 7.74 -14.11 -4.93
CA ALA A 93 7.80 -12.91 -4.12
C ALA A 93 7.17 -11.74 -4.90
N GLY A 94 6.51 -10.86 -4.21
CA GLY A 94 5.86 -9.67 -4.78
C GLY A 94 5.83 -8.56 -3.76
N ASP A 95 5.49 -7.35 -4.20
CA ASP A 95 5.30 -6.20 -3.33
C ASP A 95 4.24 -6.49 -2.26
N PRO A 96 4.24 -5.77 -1.13
CA PRO A 96 3.23 -5.90 -0.08
C PRO A 96 1.80 -5.85 -0.63
N GLY A 97 0.97 -6.79 -0.20
CA GLY A 97 -0.42 -6.88 -0.62
C GLY A 97 -0.67 -7.56 -1.96
N VAL A 98 0.34 -8.06 -2.66
CA VAL A 98 0.13 -8.90 -3.85
C VAL A 98 -0.35 -10.29 -3.45
N TRP A 99 -1.43 -10.76 -4.04
CA TRP A 99 -1.86 -12.14 -3.94
C TRP A 99 -0.87 -13.05 -4.67
N ARG A 100 -0.08 -13.85 -3.95
CA ARG A 100 1.08 -14.60 -4.48
C ARG A 100 0.71 -15.92 -5.14
N TYR A 101 -0.42 -16.51 -4.77
CA TYR A 101 -0.86 -17.79 -5.35
C TYR A 101 -1.07 -17.67 -6.85
N ALA A 102 -0.28 -18.41 -7.62
CA ALA A 102 -0.28 -18.40 -9.09
C ALA A 102 -0.08 -16.98 -9.70
N TYR A 103 0.60 -16.09 -8.99
CA TYR A 103 0.85 -14.74 -9.46
C TYR A 103 1.81 -14.73 -10.65
N VAL A 104 1.43 -13.98 -11.67
CA VAL A 104 2.28 -13.70 -12.84
C VAL A 104 2.46 -12.18 -12.91
N PRO A 105 3.71 -11.69 -12.76
CA PRO A 105 3.96 -10.26 -12.87
C PRO A 105 3.56 -9.71 -14.24
N ARG A 106 2.89 -8.55 -14.24
CA ARG A 106 2.52 -7.88 -15.49
C ARG A 106 3.81 -7.45 -16.21
N PRO A 107 3.94 -7.65 -17.53
CA PRO A 107 5.09 -7.17 -18.28
C PRO A 107 5.16 -5.63 -18.19
N ALA A 108 6.38 -5.08 -18.24
CA ALA A 108 6.58 -3.65 -18.18
C ALA A 108 5.70 -2.89 -19.20
N GLU A 109 5.18 -1.74 -18.80
CA GLU A 109 4.35 -0.91 -19.67
C GLU A 109 5.13 -0.58 -20.94
N ARG A 110 4.56 -0.90 -22.09
CA ARG A 110 5.18 -0.54 -23.36
C ARG A 110 5.07 0.97 -23.50
N ALA A 111 6.22 1.64 -23.53
CA ALA A 111 6.26 3.08 -23.83
C ALA A 111 5.43 3.38 -25.09
N PRO A 112 4.63 4.46 -25.10
CA PRO A 112 3.84 4.82 -26.27
C PRO A 112 4.77 4.94 -27.49
N ARG A 113 4.40 4.27 -28.58
CA ARG A 113 5.20 4.27 -29.81
C ARG A 113 5.32 5.71 -30.29
N PRO A 114 6.56 6.26 -30.38
CA PRO A 114 6.72 7.61 -30.89
C PRO A 114 6.20 7.68 -32.33
N SER A 115 5.52 8.76 -32.66
CA SER A 115 5.07 9.00 -34.04
C SER A 115 6.30 9.11 -34.96
N LEU A 116 6.43 8.17 -35.88
CA LEU A 116 7.53 8.14 -36.86
C LEU A 116 7.27 9.07 -38.07
N VAL A 117 6.07 9.63 -38.17
CA VAL A 117 5.66 10.47 -39.33
C VAL A 117 6.49 11.73 -39.44
N GLY A 118 6.73 12.44 -38.34
CA GLY A 118 7.52 13.67 -38.33
C GLY A 118 8.98 13.43 -38.76
N PRO A 119 9.71 12.51 -38.08
CA PRO A 119 11.07 12.16 -38.49
C PRO A 119 11.21 11.63 -39.92
N ALA A 120 10.25 10.81 -40.38
CA ALA A 120 10.26 10.30 -41.75
C ALA A 120 10.04 11.40 -42.80
N ALA A 121 9.08 12.31 -42.54
CA ALA A 121 8.79 13.44 -43.42
C ALA A 121 9.98 14.40 -43.52
N THR A 122 10.65 14.70 -42.39
CA THR A 122 11.85 15.57 -42.39
C THR A 122 13.05 14.93 -43.10
N LEU A 123 13.20 13.60 -42.95
CA LEU A 123 14.25 12.86 -43.72
C LEU A 123 13.98 12.90 -45.22
N ALA A 124 12.73 12.63 -45.64
CA ALA A 124 12.36 12.68 -47.06
C ALA A 124 12.55 14.09 -47.65
N LEU A 125 12.15 15.12 -46.88
CA LEU A 125 12.32 16.51 -47.30
C LEU A 125 13.84 16.88 -47.45
N TRP A 126 14.68 16.43 -46.49
CA TRP A 126 16.11 16.65 -46.56
C TRP A 126 16.74 15.92 -47.77
N LEU A 127 16.35 14.66 -48.03
CA LEU A 127 16.83 13.92 -49.20
C LEU A 127 16.43 14.59 -50.51
N LEU A 128 15.19 15.09 -50.62
CA LEU A 128 14.72 15.87 -51.77
C LEU A 128 15.53 17.14 -51.94
N LEU A 129 15.74 17.91 -50.86
CA LEU A 129 16.53 19.13 -50.89
C LEU A 129 17.98 18.83 -51.27
N TRP A 130 18.58 17.77 -50.78
CA TRP A 130 19.93 17.34 -51.16
C TRP A 130 20.03 16.98 -52.65
N LEU A 131 19.03 16.25 -53.18
CA LEU A 131 18.93 15.95 -54.61
C LEU A 131 18.88 17.22 -55.43
N LEU A 132 18.00 18.16 -55.08
CA LEU A 132 17.87 19.45 -55.79
C LEU A 132 19.13 20.30 -55.74
N LEU A 133 19.84 20.27 -54.62
CA LEU A 133 21.15 20.94 -54.49
C LEU A 133 22.23 20.28 -55.35
N THR A 134 22.23 18.95 -55.45
CA THR A 134 23.18 18.18 -56.27
C THR A 134 22.98 18.48 -57.75
N GLU A 135 21.73 18.54 -58.21
CA GLU A 135 21.32 18.89 -59.60
C GLU A 135 21.34 20.39 -59.87
N ARG A 136 21.83 21.21 -58.91
CA ARG A 136 21.86 22.68 -59.00
C ARG A 136 20.50 23.31 -59.35
N ALA A 137 19.42 22.63 -59.03
CA ALA A 137 18.07 23.09 -59.36
C ALA A 137 17.59 24.23 -58.44
N VAL A 138 18.32 24.56 -57.38
CA VAL A 138 17.98 25.65 -56.44
C VAL A 138 18.78 26.90 -56.81
N PRO A 139 18.18 27.90 -57.50
CA PRO A 139 18.86 29.13 -57.86
C PRO A 139 19.22 29.93 -56.59
N TYR A 140 20.22 30.78 -56.70
CA TYR A 140 20.67 31.68 -55.64
C TYR A 140 21.44 31.04 -54.47
N VAL A 141 21.42 29.74 -54.30
CA VAL A 141 22.15 29.06 -53.17
C VAL A 141 23.66 29.27 -53.31
N PHE A 142 24.17 29.35 -54.54
CA PHE A 142 25.58 29.59 -54.84
C PHE A 142 25.95 31.08 -54.94
N LYS A 143 24.98 32.02 -54.85
CA LYS A 143 25.26 33.47 -54.89
C LYS A 143 26.23 33.95 -53.81
N PRO A 144 26.23 33.49 -52.58
CA PRO A 144 27.21 33.94 -51.61
C PRO A 144 28.65 33.58 -52.01
N ILE A 145 28.85 32.38 -52.55
CA ILE A 145 30.20 31.95 -52.98
C ILE A 145 30.61 32.61 -54.31
N GLU A 146 29.66 32.89 -55.22
CA GLU A 146 29.83 33.65 -56.40
C GLU A 146 30.39 35.07 -56.12
N ILE A 147 29.78 35.75 -55.10
CA ILE A 147 30.19 37.07 -54.64
C ILE A 147 31.63 37.03 -54.09
N ILE A 148 31.94 35.98 -53.28
CA ILE A 148 33.30 35.84 -52.65
C ILE A 148 34.36 35.49 -53.64
N THR A 149 34.11 34.65 -54.65
CA THR A 149 35.09 34.14 -55.61
C THR A 149 35.23 35.01 -56.86
N GLY A 150 34.30 35.95 -57.04
CA GLY A 150 34.23 36.85 -58.21
C GLY A 150 33.35 36.36 -59.34
N PRO A 151 32.37 37.18 -59.81
CA PRO A 151 31.33 36.77 -60.78
C PRO A 151 31.93 36.38 -62.15
N GLN A 152 33.20 36.80 -62.49
CA GLN A 152 33.86 36.47 -63.77
C GLN A 152 34.08 34.95 -63.95
N TRP A 153 34.10 34.18 -62.88
CA TRP A 153 34.28 32.71 -62.89
C TRP A 153 32.98 31.93 -63.01
N TRP A 154 31.83 32.64 -63.04
CA TRP A 154 30.52 32.01 -63.02
C TRP A 154 29.73 32.26 -64.33
N THR A 155 29.05 31.25 -64.82
CA THR A 155 28.14 31.32 -65.95
C THR A 155 26.72 30.90 -65.51
N PHE A 156 25.72 31.07 -66.42
CA PHE A 156 24.34 30.66 -66.09
C PHE A 156 24.23 29.16 -65.79
N GLY A 157 25.16 28.33 -66.18
CA GLY A 157 25.19 26.88 -65.90
C GLY A 157 26.09 26.45 -64.74
N GLY A 158 26.74 27.38 -64.03
CA GLY A 158 27.66 27.08 -62.98
C GLY A 158 29.06 27.66 -63.12
N LEU A 159 30.06 27.05 -62.46
CA LEU A 159 31.44 27.45 -62.51
C LEU A 159 32.06 27.17 -63.92
N ARG A 160 32.86 28.08 -64.42
CA ARG A 160 33.55 27.91 -65.70
C ARG A 160 34.64 26.83 -65.61
N ASP A 161 34.88 26.12 -66.72
CA ASP A 161 35.89 25.05 -66.79
C ASP A 161 37.33 25.55 -66.65
N ASP A 162 37.55 26.81 -66.93
CA ASP A 162 38.87 27.50 -66.83
C ASP A 162 39.08 28.20 -65.47
N ALA A 163 38.17 27.94 -64.46
CA ALA A 163 38.27 28.57 -63.14
C ALA A 163 39.51 28.08 -62.38
N PRO A 164 40.24 28.99 -61.69
CA PRO A 164 41.36 28.61 -60.85
C PRO A 164 41.04 27.55 -59.84
N ALA A 165 41.97 26.65 -59.56
CA ALA A 165 41.76 25.55 -58.54
C ALA A 165 41.29 26.05 -57.18
N LEU A 166 41.72 27.25 -56.77
CA LEU A 166 41.27 27.88 -55.53
C LEU A 166 39.75 28.12 -55.54
N VAL A 167 39.22 28.62 -56.68
CA VAL A 167 37.75 28.90 -56.83
C VAL A 167 36.99 27.60 -56.90
N VAL A 168 37.45 26.57 -57.56
CA VAL A 168 36.83 25.23 -57.59
C VAL A 168 36.80 24.62 -56.22
N ASN A 169 37.91 24.65 -55.50
CA ASN A 169 37.98 24.08 -54.12
C ASN A 169 37.10 24.85 -53.14
N SER A 170 37.06 26.17 -53.21
CA SER A 170 36.21 27.01 -52.36
C SER A 170 34.70 26.74 -52.58
N THR A 171 34.31 26.56 -53.84
CA THR A 171 32.93 26.24 -54.21
C THR A 171 32.55 24.85 -53.75
N THR A 172 33.44 23.89 -53.89
CA THR A 172 33.23 22.53 -53.40
C THR A 172 33.09 22.50 -51.87
N LEU A 173 33.97 23.18 -51.16
CA LEU A 173 33.93 23.30 -49.71
C LEU A 173 32.62 23.98 -49.23
N TYR A 174 32.23 25.07 -49.88
CA TYR A 174 30.97 25.76 -49.57
C TYR A 174 29.77 24.83 -49.70
N TYR A 175 29.66 24.09 -50.81
CA TYR A 175 28.62 23.12 -51.05
C TYR A 175 28.59 22.03 -49.96
N GLN A 176 29.73 21.51 -49.60
CA GLN A 176 29.90 20.47 -48.61
C GLN A 176 29.44 20.93 -47.21
N VAL A 177 29.89 22.12 -46.82
CA VAL A 177 29.49 22.72 -45.53
C VAL A 177 27.98 22.99 -45.49
N LEU A 178 27.43 23.48 -46.61
CA LEU A 178 25.99 23.76 -46.72
C LEU A 178 25.15 22.49 -46.58
N VAL A 179 25.49 21.39 -47.26
CA VAL A 179 24.79 20.11 -47.15
C VAL A 179 24.85 19.53 -45.75
N LEU A 180 26.00 19.57 -45.10
CA LEU A 180 26.20 19.09 -43.74
C LEU A 180 25.41 19.94 -42.73
N ALA A 181 25.44 21.27 -42.88
CA ALA A 181 24.69 22.18 -42.00
C ALA A 181 23.17 21.96 -42.12
N LEU A 182 22.67 21.85 -43.37
CA LEU A 182 21.22 21.56 -43.61
C LEU A 182 20.83 20.18 -43.08
N GLY A 183 21.69 19.17 -43.26
CA GLY A 183 21.47 17.82 -42.71
C GLY A 183 21.43 17.80 -41.18
N PHE A 184 22.34 18.49 -40.54
CA PHE A 184 22.35 18.66 -39.07
C PHE A 184 21.07 19.35 -38.56
N TRP A 185 20.65 20.41 -39.23
CA TRP A 185 19.44 21.16 -38.91
C TRP A 185 18.19 20.32 -39.12
N ALA A 186 18.08 19.59 -40.23
CA ALA A 186 16.98 18.65 -40.48
C ALA A 186 16.93 17.53 -39.47
N ALA A 187 18.07 16.97 -39.07
CA ALA A 187 18.16 15.95 -38.03
C ALA A 187 17.73 16.47 -36.66
N ARG A 188 18.09 17.72 -36.33
CA ARG A 188 17.73 18.36 -35.08
C ARG A 188 16.23 18.70 -35.02
N ILE A 189 15.66 19.29 -36.06
CA ILE A 189 14.22 19.64 -36.15
C ILE A 189 13.37 18.36 -36.24
N GLY A 190 13.80 17.41 -37.06
CA GLY A 190 13.09 16.14 -37.27
C GLY A 190 13.14 15.17 -36.10
N GLY A 191 13.94 15.48 -35.08
CA GLY A 191 14.05 14.60 -33.91
C GLY A 191 14.65 13.22 -34.25
N TRP A 192 15.55 13.11 -35.23
CA TRP A 192 16.15 11.83 -35.67
C TRP A 192 16.86 11.10 -34.53
N ALA A 193 17.32 11.82 -33.51
CA ALA A 193 17.85 11.21 -32.27
C ALA A 193 16.81 10.35 -31.53
N HIS A 194 15.52 10.70 -31.61
CA HIS A 194 14.44 9.90 -31.07
C HIS A 194 14.17 8.65 -31.90
N LEU A 195 14.22 8.80 -33.24
CA LEU A 195 14.12 7.68 -34.16
C LEU A 195 15.22 6.66 -33.90
N PHE A 196 16.44 7.15 -33.75
CA PHE A 196 17.62 6.33 -33.49
C PHE A 196 17.51 5.58 -32.18
N ARG A 197 17.07 6.24 -31.08
CA ARG A 197 16.84 5.62 -29.78
C ARG A 197 15.70 4.61 -29.81
N TYR A 198 14.65 4.88 -30.57
CA TYR A 198 13.53 3.94 -30.74
C TYR A 198 13.98 2.65 -31.43
N PHE A 199 14.70 2.77 -32.56
CA PHE A 199 15.21 1.58 -33.25
C PHE A 199 16.30 0.86 -32.47
N ALA A 200 17.09 1.57 -31.67
CA ALA A 200 18.11 0.98 -30.81
C ALA A 200 17.53 0.29 -29.56
N GLY A 201 16.37 0.73 -29.03
CA GLY A 201 15.81 0.25 -27.76
C GLY A 201 14.76 -0.86 -27.88
N SER A 202 14.16 -1.08 -29.05
CA SER A 202 12.92 -1.86 -29.15
C SER A 202 13.03 -3.27 -29.79
N ARG A 203 14.26 -3.71 -30.15
CA ARG A 203 14.43 -4.99 -30.87
C ARG A 203 15.35 -5.96 -30.13
N LEU A 204 15.14 -7.25 -30.41
CA LEU A 204 16.03 -8.35 -30.05
C LEU A 204 17.48 -7.99 -30.39
N ASP A 205 18.43 -8.33 -29.53
CA ASP A 205 19.84 -7.92 -29.60
C ASP A 205 20.46 -8.18 -30.98
N ARG A 206 20.14 -9.30 -31.64
CA ARG A 206 20.61 -9.62 -33.00
C ARG A 206 20.10 -8.66 -34.09
N ALA A 207 18.84 -8.25 -34.02
CA ALA A 207 18.27 -7.29 -34.98
C ALA A 207 18.90 -5.89 -34.79
N ARG A 208 19.21 -5.52 -33.57
CA ARG A 208 19.91 -4.28 -33.20
C ARG A 208 21.33 -4.27 -33.75
N PHE A 209 22.06 -5.39 -33.64
CA PHE A 209 23.39 -5.56 -34.23
C PHE A 209 23.34 -5.42 -35.76
N ILE A 210 22.42 -6.14 -36.42
CA ILE A 210 22.29 -6.11 -37.89
C ILE A 210 21.95 -4.72 -38.42
N VAL A 211 21.00 -4.01 -37.81
CA VAL A 211 20.60 -2.65 -38.21
C VAL A 211 21.74 -1.65 -38.00
N SER A 212 22.43 -1.77 -36.87
CA SER A 212 23.61 -0.88 -36.62
C SER A 212 24.77 -1.18 -37.54
N ALA A 213 25.02 -2.44 -37.86
CA ALA A 213 26.05 -2.84 -38.82
C ALA A 213 25.74 -2.37 -40.26
N ALA A 214 24.49 -2.54 -40.68
CA ALA A 214 24.02 -2.04 -41.98
C ALA A 214 24.08 -0.51 -42.05
N GLY A 215 23.75 0.20 -40.98
CA GLY A 215 23.90 1.66 -40.87
C GLY A 215 25.38 2.12 -40.98
N ALA A 216 26.27 1.43 -40.28
CA ALA A 216 27.71 1.72 -40.36
C ALA A 216 28.26 1.47 -41.77
N LEU A 217 27.91 0.34 -42.39
CA LEU A 217 28.33 -0.01 -43.75
C LEU A 217 27.80 1.00 -44.79
N LEU A 218 26.55 1.39 -44.67
CA LEU A 218 25.95 2.40 -45.55
C LEU A 218 26.67 3.76 -45.41
N THR A 219 26.96 4.18 -44.20
CA THR A 219 27.67 5.44 -43.94
C THR A 219 29.09 5.40 -44.48
N LEU A 220 29.81 4.31 -44.28
CA LEU A 220 31.15 4.10 -44.86
C LEU A 220 31.08 4.11 -46.37
N TRP A 221 30.12 3.47 -47.00
CA TRP A 221 29.92 3.47 -48.47
C TRP A 221 29.65 4.86 -49.01
N LEU A 222 28.78 5.63 -48.34
CA LEU A 222 28.46 7.02 -48.71
C LEU A 222 29.68 7.94 -48.61
N VAL A 223 30.53 7.77 -47.60
CA VAL A 223 31.79 8.52 -47.45
C VAL A 223 32.82 8.08 -48.46
N TRP A 224 32.94 6.76 -48.70
CA TRP A 224 33.88 6.22 -49.72
C TRP A 224 33.54 6.64 -51.15
N THR A 225 32.25 6.66 -51.49
CA THR A 225 31.77 7.13 -52.82
C THR A 225 31.75 8.65 -52.94
N ARG A 226 32.28 9.38 -51.92
CA ARG A 226 32.29 10.85 -51.85
C ARG A 226 30.90 11.49 -51.91
N ARG A 227 29.82 10.71 -51.68
CA ARG A 227 28.45 11.25 -51.58
C ARG A 227 28.27 12.07 -50.32
N VAL A 228 28.92 11.73 -49.23
CA VAL A 228 29.06 12.55 -48.01
C VAL A 228 30.51 13.02 -47.95
N PRO A 229 30.77 14.32 -48.02
CA PRO A 229 32.11 14.88 -48.22
C PRO A 229 32.97 15.00 -46.94
N LEU A 230 32.88 14.00 -46.06
CA LEU A 230 33.59 14.05 -44.77
C LEU A 230 35.10 13.95 -44.95
N ALA A 231 35.54 13.11 -45.88
CA ALA A 231 36.96 12.94 -46.21
C ALA A 231 37.53 14.20 -46.88
N ASP A 232 36.78 14.83 -47.78
CA ASP A 232 37.22 16.01 -48.53
C ASP A 232 37.28 17.29 -47.66
N VAL A 233 36.59 17.31 -46.52
CA VAL A 233 36.70 18.40 -45.52
C VAL A 233 37.88 18.17 -44.58
N ILE A 234 38.18 16.93 -44.23
CA ILE A 234 39.23 16.59 -43.24
C ILE A 234 40.61 16.52 -43.92
N LEU A 235 40.71 15.96 -45.12
CA LEU A 235 42.01 15.80 -45.81
C LEU A 235 42.74 17.13 -46.08
N PRO A 236 42.10 18.22 -46.53
CA PRO A 236 42.80 19.51 -46.75
C PRO A 236 43.26 20.16 -45.43
N ALA A 237 42.71 19.78 -44.29
CA ALA A 237 43.15 20.30 -42.99
C ALA A 237 44.43 19.61 -42.46
N VAL A 238 44.87 18.53 -43.13
CA VAL A 238 46.11 17.84 -42.78
C VAL A 238 47.30 18.55 -43.47
N PRO A 239 48.33 18.92 -42.69
CA PRO A 239 49.50 19.59 -43.28
C PRO A 239 50.10 18.80 -44.45
N THR A 240 50.32 19.46 -45.61
CA THR A 240 50.84 18.85 -46.88
C THR A 240 52.20 18.17 -46.71
N GLY A 241 53.01 18.63 -45.75
CA GLY A 241 54.31 18.02 -45.45
C GLY A 241 54.18 16.60 -44.85
N LEU A 242 53.09 16.29 -44.14
CA LEU A 242 52.77 14.94 -43.61
C LEU A 242 52.27 14.00 -44.72
N MET A 243 51.57 14.54 -45.73
CA MET A 243 51.06 13.79 -46.87
C MET A 243 52.14 13.47 -47.94
N GLN A 244 53.15 14.33 -48.07
CA GLN A 244 54.19 14.15 -49.02
C GLN A 244 55.41 13.31 -48.52
N GLY A 245 55.39 12.91 -47.25
CA GLY A 245 56.30 11.91 -46.66
C GLY A 245 57.80 12.19 -46.81
N GLY A 246 58.18 13.46 -46.95
CA GLY A 246 59.62 13.83 -47.03
C GLY A 246 60.43 13.04 -48.08
N GLY A 247 59.83 12.63 -49.19
CA GLY A 247 60.44 11.85 -50.25
C GLY A 247 60.35 10.32 -50.11
N ASN A 248 59.73 9.79 -49.01
CA ASN A 248 59.55 8.37 -48.83
C ASN A 248 58.08 7.97 -49.13
N GLN A 249 57.82 7.32 -50.27
CA GLN A 249 56.51 6.89 -50.71
C GLN A 249 55.79 5.98 -49.68
N TYR A 250 56.52 5.15 -48.92
CA TYR A 250 55.98 4.25 -47.89
C TYR A 250 55.53 5.03 -46.69
N ALA A 251 56.16 6.09 -46.29
CA ALA A 251 55.75 6.95 -45.20
C ALA A 251 54.41 7.67 -45.50
N ALA A 252 54.27 8.20 -46.71
CA ALA A 252 53.05 8.83 -47.19
C ALA A 252 51.86 7.86 -47.26
N LEU A 253 52.10 6.64 -47.77
CA LEU A 253 51.10 5.56 -47.79
C LEU A 253 50.68 5.18 -46.37
N PHE A 254 51.61 5.02 -45.43
CA PHE A 254 51.31 4.70 -44.03
C PHE A 254 50.46 5.78 -43.37
N VAL A 255 50.82 7.06 -43.52
CA VAL A 255 50.05 8.19 -42.98
C VAL A 255 48.63 8.20 -43.55
N SER A 256 48.51 7.98 -44.88
CA SER A 256 47.16 7.89 -45.50
C SER A 256 46.33 6.74 -44.98
N ILE A 257 46.91 5.55 -44.83
CA ILE A 257 46.22 4.38 -44.27
C ILE A 257 45.76 4.63 -42.82
N VAL A 258 46.63 5.22 -41.98
CA VAL A 258 46.30 5.56 -40.58
C VAL A 258 45.15 6.58 -40.54
N LEU A 259 45.19 7.59 -41.39
CA LEU A 259 44.16 8.63 -41.44
C LEU A 259 42.82 8.07 -41.88
N TYR A 260 42.77 7.23 -42.92
CA TYR A 260 41.53 6.56 -43.34
C TYR A 260 41.02 5.58 -42.28
N ALA A 261 41.91 4.89 -41.58
CA ALA A 261 41.54 4.01 -40.47
C ALA A 261 40.92 4.78 -39.29
N LEU A 262 41.48 5.96 -38.96
CA LEU A 262 40.93 6.83 -37.91
C LEU A 262 39.56 7.37 -38.31
N ILE A 263 39.35 7.83 -39.51
CA ILE A 263 38.07 8.29 -40.04
C ILE A 263 37.06 7.15 -40.05
N GLY A 264 37.45 5.97 -40.53
CA GLY A 264 36.60 4.78 -40.50
C GLY A 264 36.21 4.37 -39.09
N THR A 265 37.16 4.41 -38.16
CA THR A 265 36.88 4.11 -36.73
C THR A 265 35.93 5.14 -36.10
N ALA A 266 36.14 6.42 -36.39
CA ALA A 266 35.27 7.49 -35.88
C ALA A 266 33.81 7.36 -36.40
N ILE A 267 33.65 6.88 -37.64
CA ILE A 267 32.32 6.60 -38.22
C ILE A 267 31.68 5.35 -37.61
N VAL A 268 32.45 4.28 -37.45
CA VAL A 268 31.93 2.98 -36.95
C VAL A 268 31.66 2.97 -35.46
N TRP A 269 32.46 3.72 -34.67
CA TRP A 269 32.38 3.75 -33.21
C TRP A 269 30.97 4.02 -32.63
N PRO A 270 30.24 5.06 -33.06
CA PRO A 270 28.88 5.29 -32.54
C PRO A 270 27.92 4.14 -32.87
N PHE A 271 28.01 3.54 -34.04
CA PHE A 271 27.19 2.39 -34.43
C PHE A 271 27.53 1.14 -33.62
N ALA A 272 28.84 0.89 -33.40
CA ALA A 272 29.29 -0.23 -32.56
C ALA A 272 28.84 -0.10 -31.10
N ARG A 273 28.87 1.12 -30.56
CA ARG A 273 28.41 1.40 -29.19
C ARG A 273 26.90 1.23 -29.06
N ILE A 274 26.14 1.70 -30.02
CA ILE A 274 24.66 1.62 -30.04
C ILE A 274 24.20 0.19 -30.31
N GLY A 275 24.84 -0.50 -31.25
CA GLY A 275 24.59 -1.90 -31.58
C GLY A 275 25.08 -2.90 -30.55
N GLN A 276 25.78 -2.46 -29.51
CA GLN A 276 26.43 -3.32 -28.49
C GLN A 276 27.24 -4.48 -29.09
N TRP A 277 28.02 -4.17 -30.15
CA TRP A 277 28.82 -5.16 -30.88
C TRP A 277 29.75 -5.96 -29.97
N ALA A 278 30.20 -5.38 -28.86
CA ALA A 278 31.05 -6.06 -27.89
C ALA A 278 30.34 -7.27 -27.24
N VAL A 279 29.02 -7.25 -27.10
CA VAL A 279 28.23 -8.34 -26.52
C VAL A 279 28.06 -9.48 -27.53
N GLU A 280 27.79 -9.16 -28.80
CA GLU A 280 27.56 -10.16 -29.86
C GLU A 280 28.88 -10.74 -30.42
N LEU A 281 29.90 -9.92 -30.60
CA LEU A 281 31.21 -10.35 -31.09
C LEU A 281 32.12 -10.91 -30.01
N GLY A 282 31.84 -10.58 -28.71
CA GLY A 282 32.61 -11.06 -27.56
C GLY A 282 32.77 -12.59 -27.49
N PRO A 283 31.69 -13.38 -27.66
CA PRO A 283 31.79 -14.84 -27.67
C PRO A 283 32.57 -15.39 -28.84
N LEU A 284 32.51 -14.74 -30.01
CA LEU A 284 33.28 -15.12 -31.21
C LEU A 284 34.75 -14.83 -31.01
N LEU A 285 35.09 -13.66 -30.48
CA LEU A 285 36.47 -13.26 -30.15
C LEU A 285 37.08 -14.07 -29.02
N ALA A 286 36.25 -14.47 -28.03
CA ALA A 286 36.65 -15.34 -26.94
C ALA A 286 36.97 -16.78 -27.40
N ARG A 287 36.30 -17.25 -28.46
CA ARG A 287 36.61 -18.56 -29.10
C ARG A 287 37.95 -18.53 -29.83
N LEU A 288 38.34 -17.38 -30.30
CA LEU A 288 39.69 -17.16 -30.96
C LEU A 288 40.82 -16.98 -29.92
N ARG A 289 40.46 -16.52 -28.69
CA ARG A 289 41.40 -16.50 -27.56
C ARG A 289 41.08 -17.70 -26.69
N LYS A 290 41.86 -18.77 -26.75
CA LYS A 290 41.74 -19.95 -25.87
C LYS A 290 41.77 -19.55 -24.39
N GLN A 291 40.62 -19.16 -23.82
CA GLN A 291 40.39 -19.00 -22.40
C GLN A 291 39.32 -19.99 -21.92
N PRO A 292 39.49 -20.62 -20.73
CA PRO A 292 38.52 -21.59 -20.23
C PRO A 292 37.16 -20.94 -20.02
N PRO A 293 36.04 -21.68 -20.20
CA PRO A 293 34.69 -21.13 -20.16
C PRO A 293 34.36 -20.64 -18.75
N GLN A 294 34.16 -19.35 -18.58
CA GLN A 294 33.45 -18.79 -17.45
C GLN A 294 31.98 -19.21 -17.58
N ARG A 295 31.43 -19.76 -16.48
CA ARG A 295 30.02 -20.15 -16.37
C ARG A 295 29.11 -18.98 -16.81
N PRO A 296 28.11 -19.26 -17.64
CA PRO A 296 27.19 -18.20 -18.07
C PRO A 296 26.44 -17.67 -16.85
N ARG A 297 26.53 -16.36 -16.61
CA ARG A 297 25.53 -15.65 -15.84
C ARG A 297 24.22 -15.79 -16.58
N THR A 298 23.24 -16.39 -15.93
CA THR A 298 21.87 -16.56 -16.39
C THR A 298 21.36 -15.21 -16.90
N ALA A 299 21.07 -15.16 -18.20
CA ALA A 299 20.33 -14.05 -18.78
C ALA A 299 18.92 -14.00 -18.20
N PRO A 300 18.34 -12.81 -17.95
CA PRO A 300 16.93 -12.71 -17.53
C PRO A 300 16.07 -13.35 -18.61
N GLY A 301 15.32 -14.39 -18.23
CA GLY A 301 14.42 -15.10 -19.10
C GLY A 301 13.35 -14.18 -19.70
N LEU A 302 12.93 -14.47 -20.91
CA LEU A 302 11.80 -13.86 -21.60
C LEU A 302 10.55 -13.88 -20.69
N PRO A 303 9.81 -12.77 -20.56
CA PRO A 303 8.56 -12.74 -19.81
C PRO A 303 7.51 -13.57 -20.54
N GLY A 304 7.08 -14.66 -19.94
CA GLY A 304 5.96 -15.42 -20.48
C GLY A 304 5.94 -16.92 -20.21
N THR A 305 7.06 -17.53 -19.81
CA THR A 305 7.06 -18.94 -19.41
C THR A 305 7.49 -19.01 -17.96
N PRO A 306 6.69 -19.59 -17.06
CA PRO A 306 7.14 -19.85 -15.69
C PRO A 306 8.42 -20.69 -15.77
N PRO A 307 9.47 -20.37 -15.00
CA PRO A 307 10.66 -21.19 -15.00
C PRO A 307 10.26 -22.61 -14.61
N ALA A 308 10.58 -23.58 -15.46
CA ALA A 308 10.44 -25.00 -15.12
C ALA A 308 11.17 -25.21 -13.79
N ARG A 309 10.44 -25.64 -12.76
CA ARG A 309 11.03 -25.96 -11.47
C ARG A 309 12.03 -27.10 -11.66
N THR A 310 13.30 -26.83 -11.47
CA THR A 310 14.40 -27.81 -11.49
C THR A 310 14.57 -28.54 -10.16
N GLY A 311 13.67 -28.30 -9.18
CA GLY A 311 13.69 -28.94 -7.87
C GLY A 311 12.53 -29.92 -7.65
N PRO A 312 12.63 -30.80 -6.63
CA PRO A 312 11.56 -31.76 -6.28
C PRO A 312 10.28 -31.00 -5.94
N ALA A 313 9.14 -31.60 -6.31
CA ALA A 313 7.83 -30.98 -6.11
C ALA A 313 7.53 -30.79 -4.62
N PRO A 314 6.94 -29.65 -4.22
CA PRO A 314 6.55 -29.42 -2.82
C PRO A 314 5.58 -30.48 -2.27
N ALA A 315 4.77 -31.12 -3.11
CA ALA A 315 3.88 -32.19 -2.72
C ALA A 315 4.62 -33.48 -2.28
N ASP A 316 5.88 -33.64 -2.66
CA ASP A 316 6.69 -34.82 -2.35
C ASP A 316 7.48 -34.68 -1.03
N TRP A 317 7.23 -33.65 -0.24
CA TRP A 317 7.84 -33.35 1.05
C TRP A 317 9.38 -33.41 1.01
N PRO A 318 10.02 -32.59 0.17
CA PRO A 318 11.48 -32.66 -0.04
C PRO A 318 12.28 -32.38 1.22
N GLU A 319 11.76 -31.57 2.13
CA GLU A 319 12.41 -31.23 3.39
C GLU A 319 12.55 -32.44 4.33
N LEU A 320 11.52 -33.30 4.37
CA LEU A 320 11.54 -34.54 5.15
C LEU A 320 12.50 -35.56 4.53
N ARG A 321 12.49 -35.70 3.20
CA ARG A 321 13.41 -36.60 2.47
C ARG A 321 14.87 -36.16 2.67
N ALA A 322 15.15 -34.87 2.57
CA ALA A 322 16.49 -34.32 2.81
C ALA A 322 16.98 -34.56 4.24
N ALA A 323 16.08 -34.64 5.22
CA ALA A 323 16.38 -34.95 6.62
C ALA A 323 16.39 -36.46 6.91
N GLY A 324 16.33 -37.31 5.89
CA GLY A 324 16.38 -38.77 6.04
C GLY A 324 15.10 -39.41 6.59
N ARG A 325 13.98 -38.66 6.63
CA ARG A 325 12.66 -39.15 7.10
C ARG A 325 11.78 -39.61 5.93
N VAL A 326 12.29 -40.58 5.18
CA VAL A 326 11.69 -41.02 3.90
C VAL A 326 10.32 -41.63 4.12
N ASP A 327 10.13 -42.49 5.11
CA ASP A 327 8.84 -43.18 5.38
C ASP A 327 7.73 -42.16 5.71
N ALA A 328 8.01 -41.15 6.53
CA ALA A 328 7.07 -40.08 6.81
C ALA A 328 6.74 -39.24 5.56
N ALA A 329 7.75 -38.95 4.73
CA ALA A 329 7.55 -38.21 3.49
C ALA A 329 6.69 -39.00 2.51
N GLU A 330 6.87 -40.32 2.38
CA GLU A 330 6.05 -41.18 1.53
C GLU A 330 4.61 -41.28 2.00
N ALA A 331 4.40 -41.47 3.30
CA ALA A 331 3.07 -41.50 3.89
C ALA A 331 2.29 -40.19 3.64
N LEU A 332 2.95 -39.04 3.81
CA LEU A 332 2.34 -37.72 3.57
C LEU A 332 2.14 -37.45 2.08
N THR A 333 3.09 -37.82 1.21
CA THR A 333 2.94 -37.73 -0.25
C THR A 333 1.75 -38.53 -0.72
N ALA A 334 1.62 -39.77 -0.28
CA ALA A 334 0.46 -40.61 -0.58
C ALA A 334 -0.86 -39.98 -0.09
N ALA A 335 -0.87 -39.37 1.11
CA ALA A 335 -2.06 -38.69 1.64
C ALA A 335 -2.46 -37.46 0.81
N VAL A 336 -1.49 -36.69 0.29
CA VAL A 336 -1.76 -35.57 -0.63
C VAL A 336 -2.36 -36.06 -1.95
N HIS A 337 -1.76 -37.04 -2.60
CA HIS A 337 -2.22 -37.54 -3.91
C HIS A 337 -3.53 -38.34 -3.86
N THR A 338 -3.83 -38.96 -2.72
CA THR A 338 -5.12 -39.64 -2.50
C THR A 338 -6.24 -38.74 -2.03
N GLY A 339 -5.98 -37.41 -1.85
CA GLY A 339 -6.97 -36.44 -1.39
C GLY A 339 -7.37 -36.58 0.10
N ARG A 340 -6.64 -37.39 0.87
CA ARG A 340 -6.85 -37.54 2.32
C ARG A 340 -6.33 -36.36 3.14
N MET A 341 -5.55 -35.47 2.52
CA MET A 341 -4.94 -34.30 3.12
C MET A 341 -5.44 -33.04 2.42
N ASN A 342 -5.95 -32.09 3.18
CA ASN A 342 -6.33 -30.76 2.67
C ASN A 342 -5.19 -29.73 2.81
N ASP A 343 -5.41 -28.50 2.36
CA ASP A 343 -4.44 -27.40 2.42
C ASP A 343 -4.04 -27.04 3.86
N VAL A 344 -4.98 -27.02 4.80
CA VAL A 344 -4.74 -26.73 6.23
C VAL A 344 -3.89 -27.82 6.87
N ASP A 345 -4.17 -29.09 6.58
CA ASP A 345 -3.39 -30.22 7.07
C ASP A 345 -1.92 -30.11 6.63
N CYS A 346 -1.72 -29.77 5.33
CA CYS A 346 -0.38 -29.59 4.78
C CYS A 346 0.41 -28.50 5.53
N VAL A 347 -0.23 -27.36 5.80
CA VAL A 347 0.41 -26.24 6.50
C VAL A 347 0.66 -26.59 7.95
N ARG A 348 -0.29 -27.25 8.63
CA ARG A 348 -0.15 -27.68 10.02
C ARG A 348 1.04 -28.64 10.17
N LEU A 349 1.16 -29.64 9.30
CA LEU A 349 2.26 -30.58 9.35
C LEU A 349 3.62 -29.94 9.01
N ARG A 350 3.64 -28.99 8.07
CA ARG A 350 4.86 -28.21 7.79
C ARG A 350 5.27 -27.34 8.96
N HIS A 351 4.31 -26.74 9.66
CA HIS A 351 4.58 -25.98 10.87
C HIS A 351 5.12 -26.90 11.97
N ALA A 352 4.47 -28.02 12.23
CA ALA A 352 4.93 -29.02 13.21
C ALA A 352 6.35 -29.52 12.88
N TRP A 353 6.65 -29.77 11.60
CA TRP A 353 8.00 -30.10 11.14
C TRP A 353 9.00 -28.96 11.39
N ALA A 354 8.64 -27.73 11.09
CA ALA A 354 9.50 -26.56 11.33
C ALA A 354 9.83 -26.41 12.82
N VAL A 355 8.89 -26.69 13.71
CA VAL A 355 9.11 -26.70 15.16
C VAL A 355 9.95 -27.91 15.58
N ALA A 356 9.67 -29.11 15.05
CA ALA A 356 10.41 -30.33 15.41
C ALA A 356 11.89 -30.24 15.03
N ARG A 357 12.21 -29.68 13.84
CA ARG A 357 13.61 -29.57 13.39
C ARG A 357 14.48 -28.62 14.22
N THR A 358 13.89 -27.74 15.05
CA THR A 358 14.66 -26.89 15.96
C THR A 358 15.16 -27.64 17.20
N ARG A 359 14.63 -28.86 17.43
CA ARG A 359 14.95 -29.70 18.60
C ARG A 359 15.15 -31.14 18.16
N PRO A 360 16.40 -31.66 18.17
CA PRO A 360 16.72 -33.01 17.67
C PRO A 360 15.91 -34.11 18.37
N ASP A 361 15.61 -33.95 19.65
CA ASP A 361 14.80 -34.86 20.46
C ASP A 361 13.36 -35.03 19.95
N ARG A 362 12.83 -34.05 19.24
CA ARG A 362 11.47 -34.04 18.68
C ARG A 362 11.35 -34.63 17.27
N LEU A 363 12.45 -34.83 16.56
CA LEU A 363 12.42 -35.33 15.18
C LEU A 363 11.87 -36.75 15.09
N GLU A 364 12.25 -37.62 16.04
CA GLU A 364 11.77 -39.01 16.09
C GLU A 364 10.30 -39.07 16.45
N SER A 365 9.91 -38.33 17.51
CA SER A 365 8.51 -38.21 17.93
C SER A 365 7.61 -37.66 16.83
N PHE A 366 8.11 -36.69 16.02
CA PHE A 366 7.40 -36.19 14.85
C PHE A 366 7.15 -37.31 13.82
N THR A 367 8.19 -38.05 13.48
CA THR A 367 8.11 -39.14 12.50
C THR A 367 7.12 -40.22 12.94
N GLU A 368 7.25 -40.70 14.19
CA GLU A 368 6.33 -41.68 14.78
C GLU A 368 4.87 -41.18 14.78
N THR A 369 4.64 -39.92 15.17
CA THR A 369 3.30 -39.31 15.19
C THR A 369 2.68 -39.25 13.79
N VAL A 370 3.48 -38.88 12.80
CA VAL A 370 3.04 -38.83 11.38
C VAL A 370 2.72 -40.22 10.86
N LEU A 371 3.57 -41.22 11.11
CA LEU A 371 3.30 -42.57 10.66
C LEU A 371 2.04 -43.18 11.31
N ARG A 372 1.78 -42.87 12.58
CA ARG A 372 0.61 -43.36 13.31
C ARG A 372 -0.69 -42.63 12.90
N LYS A 373 -0.68 -41.30 12.80
CA LYS A 373 -1.87 -40.47 12.61
C LYS A 373 -2.06 -39.94 11.18
N GLY A 374 -1.05 -40.00 10.34
CA GLY A 374 -1.10 -39.47 8.96
C GLY A 374 -1.47 -37.98 8.90
N ALA A 375 -2.42 -37.65 8.05
CA ALA A 375 -2.91 -36.29 7.85
C ALA A 375 -3.53 -35.63 9.12
N THR A 376 -3.96 -36.42 10.08
CA THR A 376 -4.55 -35.92 11.34
C THR A 376 -3.51 -35.74 12.46
N ALA A 377 -2.21 -35.90 12.17
CA ALA A 377 -1.17 -35.61 13.14
C ALA A 377 -1.16 -34.12 13.50
N TYR A 378 -0.91 -33.84 14.76
CA TYR A 378 -0.90 -32.48 15.33
C TYR A 378 -2.20 -31.68 15.14
N LEU A 379 -3.34 -32.38 15.12
CA LEU A 379 -4.65 -31.76 14.96
C LEU A 379 -4.90 -30.75 16.10
N HIS A 380 -5.57 -29.67 15.75
CA HIS A 380 -6.01 -28.67 16.71
C HIS A 380 -6.89 -29.31 17.80
N PRO A 381 -6.83 -28.86 19.09
CA PRO A 381 -7.62 -29.45 20.18
C PRO A 381 -9.13 -29.53 19.91
N SER A 382 -9.68 -28.61 19.11
CA SER A 382 -11.12 -28.64 18.70
C SER A 382 -11.46 -29.83 17.80
N GLY A 383 -10.48 -30.55 17.26
CA GLY A 383 -10.72 -31.62 16.29
C GLY A 383 -10.99 -31.15 14.86
N HIS A 384 -11.13 -29.85 14.62
CA HIS A 384 -11.42 -29.32 13.29
C HIS A 384 -10.19 -29.36 12.38
N ARG A 385 -10.41 -29.75 11.14
CA ARG A 385 -9.37 -29.80 10.08
C ARG A 385 -9.47 -28.63 9.11
N ASP A 386 -10.61 -27.93 9.10
CA ASP A 386 -10.91 -26.78 8.25
C ASP A 386 -12.00 -25.91 8.90
N LEU A 387 -12.26 -24.74 8.33
CA LEU A 387 -13.44 -23.95 8.68
C LEU A 387 -14.69 -24.54 8.01
N PRO A 388 -15.86 -24.42 8.64
CA PRO A 388 -17.12 -24.88 8.08
C PRO A 388 -17.50 -24.15 6.78
N LEU A 389 -17.08 -22.90 6.67
CA LEU A 389 -17.29 -22.04 5.50
C LEU A 389 -16.11 -21.08 5.31
N ARG A 390 -15.66 -20.93 4.07
CA ARG A 390 -14.70 -19.89 3.66
C ARG A 390 -15.39 -18.97 2.67
N THR A 391 -15.42 -17.67 2.95
CA THR A 391 -16.07 -16.67 2.08
C THR A 391 -15.11 -15.98 1.11
N ALA A 392 -13.84 -16.06 1.38
CA ALA A 392 -12.78 -15.50 0.52
C ALA A 392 -11.77 -16.57 0.09
N PRO A 393 -11.01 -16.35 -0.98
CA PRO A 393 -9.87 -17.20 -1.35
C PRO A 393 -8.75 -17.06 -0.31
N HIS A 394 -8.30 -18.19 0.23
CA HIS A 394 -7.20 -18.27 1.20
C HIS A 394 -6.03 -19.07 0.63
N ASP A 395 -4.81 -18.63 0.91
CA ASP A 395 -3.61 -19.42 0.73
C ASP A 395 -2.91 -19.65 2.08
N PRO A 396 -3.28 -20.71 2.82
CA PRO A 396 -2.73 -20.98 4.14
C PRO A 396 -1.21 -21.14 4.14
N LEU A 397 -0.59 -21.51 3.02
CA LEU A 397 0.87 -21.68 2.92
C LEU A 397 1.62 -20.35 3.06
N THR A 398 1.09 -19.29 2.49
CA THR A 398 1.63 -17.92 2.64
C THR A 398 0.95 -17.16 3.76
N GLY A 399 -0.14 -17.69 4.30
CA GLY A 399 -0.99 -17.02 5.29
C GLY A 399 -1.78 -15.85 4.70
N GLN A 400 -1.93 -15.79 3.38
CA GLN A 400 -2.64 -14.72 2.70
C GLN A 400 -4.14 -15.00 2.58
N VAL A 401 -4.93 -13.93 2.68
CA VAL A 401 -6.33 -13.89 2.27
C VAL A 401 -6.49 -12.87 1.14
N ARG A 402 -7.14 -13.26 0.07
CA ARG A 402 -7.47 -12.33 -1.02
C ARG A 402 -8.73 -11.56 -0.66
N ILE A 403 -8.58 -10.23 -0.53
CA ILE A 403 -9.70 -9.31 -0.22
C ILE A 403 -10.32 -8.69 -1.46
N GLY A 404 -9.71 -8.91 -2.64
CA GLY A 404 -10.18 -8.36 -3.91
C GLY A 404 -9.09 -8.26 -4.95
N GLY A 405 -9.17 -7.25 -5.82
CA GLY A 405 -8.17 -6.97 -6.84
C GLY A 405 -7.85 -5.50 -6.97
N CYS A 406 -6.58 -5.16 -7.29
CA CYS A 406 -6.21 -3.80 -7.66
C CYS A 406 -6.96 -3.39 -8.93
N ALA A 407 -7.71 -2.29 -8.87
CA ALA A 407 -8.46 -1.77 -10.01
C ALA A 407 -7.51 -1.42 -11.18
N ASP A 408 -7.97 -1.63 -12.41
CA ASP A 408 -7.23 -1.20 -13.61
C ASP A 408 -7.50 0.30 -13.86
N ASP A 409 -7.05 1.12 -12.91
CA ASP A 409 -7.20 2.57 -12.88
C ASP A 409 -5.82 3.23 -13.04
N PRO A 410 -5.71 4.36 -13.76
CA PRO A 410 -4.45 5.10 -13.90
C PRO A 410 -3.80 5.52 -12.59
N ARG A 411 -4.56 5.67 -11.50
CA ARG A 411 -4.05 5.99 -10.16
C ARG A 411 -3.24 4.84 -9.55
N ASN A 412 -3.53 3.60 -9.95
CA ASN A 412 -2.72 2.47 -9.53
C ASN A 412 -1.46 2.35 -10.37
N PRO A 413 -0.31 2.01 -9.77
CA PRO A 413 0.91 1.68 -10.53
C PRO A 413 0.65 0.57 -11.54
N TYR A 414 1.14 0.74 -12.77
CA TYR A 414 0.90 -0.20 -13.88
C TYR A 414 1.16 -1.68 -13.52
N PRO A 415 2.24 -2.02 -12.81
CA PRO A 415 2.50 -3.42 -12.44
C PRO A 415 1.44 -4.03 -11.52
N ARG A 416 0.71 -3.18 -10.77
CA ARG A 416 -0.30 -3.60 -9.79
C ARG A 416 -1.70 -3.75 -10.38
N ARG A 417 -1.98 -3.08 -11.48
CA ARG A 417 -3.32 -3.07 -12.11
C ARG A 417 -3.76 -4.48 -12.46
N GLY A 418 -4.97 -4.85 -12.04
CA GLY A 418 -5.56 -6.18 -12.26
C GLY A 418 -4.91 -7.31 -11.45
N SER A 419 -3.94 -7.04 -10.57
CA SER A 419 -3.39 -8.06 -9.67
C SER A 419 -4.35 -8.32 -8.51
N GLY A 420 -4.36 -9.53 -7.97
CA GLY A 420 -5.07 -9.85 -6.73
C GLY A 420 -4.49 -9.05 -5.56
N MET A 421 -5.38 -8.55 -4.69
CA MET A 421 -5.03 -7.86 -3.46
C MET A 421 -5.22 -8.76 -2.26
N ALA A 422 -4.19 -8.86 -1.40
CA ALA A 422 -4.20 -9.75 -0.26
C ALA A 422 -3.73 -9.07 1.03
N LEU A 423 -4.20 -9.60 2.15
CA LEU A 423 -3.68 -9.31 3.47
C LEU A 423 -2.96 -10.55 4.01
N GLU A 424 -1.90 -10.33 4.77
CA GLU A 424 -1.06 -11.37 5.35
C GLU A 424 -0.61 -10.97 6.76
N PRO A 425 -0.14 -11.91 7.60
CA PRO A 425 0.30 -11.59 8.96
C PRO A 425 1.37 -10.51 9.04
N ALA A 426 2.26 -10.44 8.05
CA ALA A 426 3.28 -9.39 7.98
C ALA A 426 2.67 -7.98 7.88
N SER A 427 1.52 -7.83 7.22
CA SER A 427 0.76 -6.56 7.17
C SER A 427 -0.12 -6.39 8.40
N LEU A 428 -0.81 -7.45 8.85
CA LEU A 428 -1.68 -7.40 10.02
C LEU A 428 -0.91 -7.13 11.32
N GLY A 429 0.35 -7.56 11.42
CA GLY A 429 1.24 -7.27 12.55
C GLY A 429 1.59 -5.78 12.71
N THR A 430 1.33 -4.94 11.72
CA THR A 430 1.41 -3.48 11.83
C THR A 430 0.08 -2.84 12.18
N SER A 431 -0.95 -3.63 12.37
CA SER A 431 -2.35 -3.26 12.58
C SER A 431 -3.02 -2.59 11.37
N LEU A 432 -4.32 -2.74 11.26
CA LEU A 432 -5.13 -2.21 10.16
C LEU A 432 -6.28 -1.37 10.69
N LEU A 433 -6.44 -0.18 10.12
CA LEU A 433 -7.57 0.71 10.34
C LEU A 433 -8.42 0.77 9.06
N ALA A 434 -9.70 0.39 9.17
CA ALA A 434 -10.67 0.40 8.09
C ALA A 434 -11.80 1.39 8.40
N VAL A 435 -11.89 2.48 7.62
CA VAL A 435 -12.87 3.55 7.84
C VAL A 435 -13.85 3.64 6.68
N GLY A 436 -15.13 3.71 6.99
CA GLY A 436 -16.19 3.89 5.99
C GLY A 436 -17.59 3.76 6.56
N PRO A 437 -18.61 4.31 5.90
CA PRO A 437 -19.99 4.28 6.40
C PRO A 437 -20.54 2.86 6.50
N PRO A 438 -21.66 2.66 7.23
CA PRO A 438 -22.38 1.40 7.24
C PRO A 438 -22.75 0.97 5.81
N GLY A 439 -22.61 -0.32 5.52
CA GLY A 439 -22.87 -0.86 4.19
C GLY A 439 -21.76 -0.67 3.13
N SER A 440 -20.64 -0.02 3.47
CA SER A 440 -19.49 0.14 2.55
C SER A 440 -18.73 -1.17 2.27
N GLY A 441 -19.06 -2.27 2.93
CA GLY A 441 -18.45 -3.58 2.70
C GLY A 441 -17.28 -3.93 3.63
N LYS A 442 -17.04 -3.18 4.71
CA LYS A 442 -15.96 -3.45 5.69
C LYS A 442 -16.01 -4.87 6.23
N THR A 443 -17.15 -5.25 6.81
CA THR A 443 -17.31 -6.58 7.44
C THR A 443 -17.17 -7.71 6.42
N ALA A 444 -17.92 -7.66 5.32
CA ALA A 444 -17.92 -8.74 4.33
C ALA A 444 -16.64 -8.79 3.48
N GLY A 445 -16.05 -7.63 3.13
CA GLY A 445 -14.91 -7.54 2.24
C GLY A 445 -13.54 -7.63 2.92
N VAL A 446 -13.46 -7.32 4.22
CA VAL A 446 -12.16 -7.27 4.93
C VAL A 446 -12.21 -8.00 6.27
N VAL A 447 -13.10 -7.60 7.18
CA VAL A 447 -13.13 -8.13 8.55
C VAL A 447 -13.29 -9.63 8.57
N ARG A 448 -14.35 -10.15 7.94
CA ARG A 448 -14.64 -11.58 7.88
C ARG A 448 -13.55 -12.38 7.15
N PRO A 449 -13.08 -12.00 5.96
CA PRO A 449 -11.94 -12.65 5.30
C PRO A 449 -10.68 -12.73 6.18
N VAL A 450 -10.38 -11.67 6.94
CA VAL A 450 -9.23 -11.65 7.86
C VAL A 450 -9.44 -12.60 9.03
N ILE A 451 -10.65 -12.61 9.64
CA ILE A 451 -10.99 -13.56 10.71
C ILE A 451 -10.83 -15.01 10.20
N GLU A 452 -11.35 -15.32 9.02
CA GLU A 452 -11.21 -16.65 8.41
C GLU A 452 -9.74 -17.04 8.20
N ALA A 453 -8.90 -16.12 7.68
CA ALA A 453 -7.48 -16.36 7.49
C ALA A 453 -6.74 -16.63 8.81
N LEU A 454 -7.05 -15.85 9.84
CA LEU A 454 -6.47 -16.03 11.18
C LEU A 454 -6.96 -17.32 11.83
N ALA A 455 -8.24 -17.66 11.66
CA ALA A 455 -8.81 -18.91 12.16
C ALA A 455 -8.18 -20.15 11.49
N LEU A 456 -7.92 -20.10 10.17
CA LEU A 456 -7.17 -21.15 9.48
C LEU A 456 -5.75 -21.27 10.03
N ARG A 457 -5.10 -20.16 10.34
CA ARG A 457 -3.78 -20.17 10.97
C ARG A 457 -3.81 -20.68 12.41
N ALA A 458 -4.91 -20.44 13.15
CA ALA A 458 -5.10 -21.03 14.47
C ALA A 458 -5.19 -22.55 14.38
N LEU A 459 -5.95 -23.10 13.43
CA LEU A 459 -6.01 -24.53 13.17
C LEU A 459 -4.65 -25.15 12.82
N THR A 460 -3.70 -24.34 12.29
CA THR A 460 -2.32 -24.79 12.02
C THR A 460 -1.35 -24.53 13.17
N GLY A 461 -1.82 -23.99 14.31
CA GLY A 461 -0.98 -23.70 15.49
C GLY A 461 -0.13 -22.43 15.36
N GLN A 462 -0.43 -21.53 14.44
CA GLN A 462 0.41 -20.37 14.13
C GLN A 462 -0.19 -19.02 14.57
N ALA A 463 -1.47 -18.97 14.92
CA ALA A 463 -2.12 -17.74 15.35
C ALA A 463 -3.19 -18.00 16.43
N ALA A 464 -3.55 -16.95 17.16
CA ALA A 464 -4.77 -16.83 17.92
C ALA A 464 -5.56 -15.64 17.41
N VAL A 465 -6.89 -15.76 17.31
CA VAL A 465 -7.77 -14.70 16.85
C VAL A 465 -8.88 -14.41 17.85
N LEU A 466 -9.06 -13.14 18.13
CA LEU A 466 -10.16 -12.60 18.92
C LEU A 466 -11.02 -11.71 18.02
N ALA A 467 -12.19 -12.21 17.64
CA ALA A 467 -13.16 -11.49 16.83
C ALA A 467 -14.22 -10.87 17.76
N VAL A 468 -14.42 -9.57 17.68
CA VAL A 468 -15.36 -8.82 18.50
C VAL A 468 -16.28 -7.99 17.62
N GLY A 469 -17.58 -8.06 17.88
CA GLY A 469 -18.54 -7.26 17.14
C GLY A 469 -19.89 -7.27 17.87
N GLY A 470 -20.82 -6.46 17.37
CA GLY A 470 -22.15 -6.41 17.94
C GLY A 470 -22.96 -7.69 17.71
N ALA A 471 -23.96 -7.90 18.56
CA ALA A 471 -24.89 -8.99 18.38
C ALA A 471 -25.58 -8.93 17.01
N GLY A 472 -25.31 -9.95 16.16
CA GLY A 472 -25.78 -10.00 14.78
C GLY A 472 -24.77 -9.54 13.74
N ALA A 473 -23.55 -9.14 14.13
CA ALA A 473 -22.45 -8.97 13.22
C ALA A 473 -22.13 -10.28 12.47
N GLN A 474 -21.94 -10.21 11.17
CA GLN A 474 -21.71 -11.40 10.33
C GLN A 474 -20.26 -11.85 10.40
N LEU A 475 -19.77 -12.20 11.58
CA LEU A 475 -18.37 -12.61 11.81
C LEU A 475 -18.11 -14.08 11.46
N GLY A 476 -19.10 -14.83 11.08
CA GLY A 476 -19.02 -16.24 10.73
C GLY A 476 -19.92 -17.12 11.64
N PRO A 477 -20.08 -18.42 11.33
CA PRO A 477 -20.86 -19.35 12.14
C PRO A 477 -20.11 -19.72 13.44
N ASP A 478 -20.87 -20.14 14.46
CA ASP A 478 -20.33 -20.47 15.79
C ASP A 478 -19.29 -21.59 15.77
N ASP A 479 -19.51 -22.60 14.93
CA ASP A 479 -18.60 -23.75 14.78
C ASP A 479 -17.25 -23.40 14.11
N ALA A 480 -17.11 -22.17 13.62
CA ALA A 480 -15.81 -21.64 13.22
C ALA A 480 -14.92 -21.26 14.41
N TYR A 481 -15.48 -21.21 15.65
CA TYR A 481 -14.78 -20.75 16.83
C TYR A 481 -14.65 -21.85 17.90
N ASP A 482 -13.65 -21.73 18.75
CA ASP A 482 -13.44 -22.61 19.90
C ASP A 482 -14.20 -22.09 21.12
N VAL A 483 -14.35 -20.78 21.22
CA VAL A 483 -15.07 -20.08 22.28
C VAL A 483 -15.93 -18.98 21.68
N VAL A 484 -17.21 -18.99 22.06
CA VAL A 484 -18.15 -17.92 21.73
C VAL A 484 -18.75 -17.38 23.03
N VAL A 485 -18.52 -16.10 23.29
CA VAL A 485 -19.07 -15.35 24.43
C VAL A 485 -20.13 -14.40 23.92
N ARG A 486 -21.38 -14.57 24.33
CA ARG A 486 -22.49 -13.66 23.98
C ARG A 486 -22.88 -12.86 25.20
N ILE A 487 -22.35 -11.63 25.29
CA ILE A 487 -22.55 -10.82 26.49
C ILE A 487 -24.02 -10.42 26.62
N GLY A 488 -24.64 -10.80 27.77
CA GLY A 488 -26.05 -10.55 28.02
C GLY A 488 -27.01 -11.58 27.42
N ASP A 489 -26.52 -12.64 26.77
CA ASP A 489 -27.33 -13.76 26.33
C ASP A 489 -27.32 -14.90 27.39
N PRO A 490 -28.46 -15.24 28.01
CA PRO A 490 -28.51 -16.32 28.99
C PRO A 490 -28.12 -17.70 28.43
N ALA A 491 -28.13 -17.87 27.11
CA ALA A 491 -27.71 -19.11 26.45
C ALA A 491 -26.21 -19.17 26.22
N SER A 492 -25.44 -18.13 26.58
CA SER A 492 -23.98 -18.14 26.46
C SER A 492 -23.36 -19.22 27.34
N VAL A 493 -22.50 -20.05 26.73
CA VAL A 493 -21.81 -21.12 27.48
C VAL A 493 -20.72 -20.55 28.39
N HIS A 494 -20.12 -19.44 28.00
CA HIS A 494 -19.05 -18.76 28.71
C HIS A 494 -19.49 -17.36 29.13
N ASP A 495 -19.05 -16.95 30.30
CA ASP A 495 -19.15 -15.59 30.82
C ASP A 495 -17.91 -14.82 30.41
N PHE A 496 -17.93 -13.50 30.53
CA PHE A 496 -16.76 -12.65 30.22
C PHE A 496 -16.07 -12.25 31.51
N ASP A 497 -14.74 -12.49 31.57
CA ASP A 497 -13.92 -12.10 32.70
C ASP A 497 -13.58 -10.62 32.64
N LEU A 498 -14.14 -9.82 33.54
CA LEU A 498 -13.87 -8.36 33.63
C LEU A 498 -12.41 -8.05 33.94
N TYR A 499 -11.67 -8.95 34.55
CA TYR A 499 -10.31 -8.76 35.03
C TYR A 499 -9.26 -9.41 34.15
N GLY A 500 -9.68 -10.01 33.04
CA GLY A 500 -8.77 -10.60 32.04
C GLY A 500 -7.93 -11.77 32.50
N GLY A 501 -8.32 -12.45 33.63
CA GLY A 501 -7.60 -13.58 34.21
C GLY A 501 -6.33 -13.21 34.95
N THR A 502 -6.11 -11.92 35.21
CA THR A 502 -4.96 -11.54 36.05
C THR A 502 -5.22 -11.86 37.53
N THR A 503 -4.15 -12.15 38.23
CA THR A 503 -4.18 -12.30 39.67
C THR A 503 -3.60 -11.08 40.39
N ASP A 504 -3.12 -10.11 39.64
CA ASP A 504 -2.57 -8.87 40.16
C ASP A 504 -3.64 -7.79 40.25
N PRO A 505 -3.95 -7.27 41.45
CA PRO A 505 -4.93 -6.22 41.62
C PRO A 505 -4.62 -4.91 40.89
N ASP A 506 -3.33 -4.59 40.73
CA ASP A 506 -2.92 -3.34 40.07
C ASP A 506 -3.12 -3.47 38.55
N GLU A 507 -2.80 -4.62 37.94
CA GLU A 507 -3.08 -4.90 36.53
C GLU A 507 -4.60 -4.90 36.26
N ALA A 508 -5.37 -5.55 37.12
CA ALA A 508 -6.83 -5.57 37.05
C ALA A 508 -7.43 -4.16 37.15
N ALA A 509 -6.95 -3.35 38.10
CA ALA A 509 -7.39 -1.98 38.32
C ALA A 509 -7.07 -1.08 37.12
N ALA A 510 -5.86 -1.17 36.57
CA ALA A 510 -5.46 -0.37 35.42
C ALA A 510 -6.29 -0.71 34.17
N THR A 511 -6.49 -1.99 33.92
CA THR A 511 -7.26 -2.47 32.74
C THR A 511 -8.74 -2.10 32.86
N LEU A 512 -9.32 -2.29 34.03
CA LEU A 512 -10.72 -1.96 34.29
C LEU A 512 -10.95 -0.43 34.24
N ALA A 513 -10.03 0.37 34.81
CA ALA A 513 -10.09 1.82 34.72
C ALA A 513 -10.12 2.30 33.27
N GLU A 514 -9.27 1.74 32.43
CA GLU A 514 -9.22 2.10 31.02
C GLU A 514 -10.53 1.76 30.30
N GLY A 515 -11.09 0.59 30.57
CA GLY A 515 -12.38 0.18 30.01
C GLY A 515 -13.55 1.07 30.44
N LEU A 516 -13.58 1.47 31.69
CA LEU A 516 -14.69 2.24 32.26
C LEU A 516 -14.60 3.73 31.92
N VAL A 517 -13.44 4.35 32.04
CA VAL A 517 -13.33 5.82 31.99
C VAL A 517 -12.28 6.36 31.01
N GLY A 518 -11.67 5.51 30.21
CA GLY A 518 -10.66 5.91 29.22
C GLY A 518 -11.17 6.90 28.16
N ASP A 519 -12.47 7.00 27.94
CA ASP A 519 -13.16 7.92 27.05
C ASP A 519 -13.62 9.23 27.72
N VAL A 520 -13.51 9.34 29.05
CA VAL A 520 -14.06 10.48 29.79
C VAL A 520 -13.07 11.68 29.70
N PRO A 521 -13.44 12.78 29.04
CA PRO A 521 -12.56 13.93 28.95
C PRO A 521 -12.22 14.52 30.31
N GLY A 522 -10.93 14.79 30.53
CA GLY A 522 -10.44 15.43 31.77
C GLY A 522 -10.30 14.50 32.98
N LEU A 523 -10.65 13.22 32.84
CA LEU A 523 -10.43 12.22 33.87
C LEU A 523 -9.15 11.41 33.54
N ASP A 524 -8.22 11.33 34.51
CA ASP A 524 -7.03 10.50 34.33
C ASP A 524 -7.34 9.03 34.71
N SER A 525 -7.27 8.13 33.72
CA SER A 525 -7.45 6.68 33.93
C SER A 525 -6.50 6.09 34.97
N ARG A 526 -5.31 6.66 35.16
CA ARG A 526 -4.37 6.24 36.19
C ARG A 526 -4.89 6.53 37.60
N ARG A 527 -5.53 7.71 37.79
CA ARG A 527 -6.15 8.05 39.05
C ARG A 527 -7.36 7.13 39.34
N ALA A 528 -8.14 6.82 38.32
CA ALA A 528 -9.20 5.83 38.41
C ALA A 528 -8.67 4.42 38.75
N GLY A 529 -7.54 4.03 38.12
CA GLY A 529 -6.84 2.79 38.46
C GLY A 529 -6.39 2.72 39.91
N THR A 530 -5.88 3.85 40.47
CA THR A 530 -5.49 3.93 41.88
C THR A 530 -6.69 3.70 42.80
N VAL A 531 -7.84 4.31 42.48
CA VAL A 531 -9.07 4.10 43.29
C VAL A 531 -9.55 2.65 43.22
N LEU A 532 -9.53 2.07 42.03
CA LEU A 532 -9.88 0.63 41.87
C LEU A 532 -8.88 -0.26 42.58
N GLY A 533 -7.58 -0.04 42.49
CA GLY A 533 -6.55 -0.84 43.18
C GLY A 533 -6.76 -0.83 44.70
N GLN A 534 -7.11 0.35 45.25
CA GLN A 534 -7.39 0.53 46.68
C GLN A 534 -8.63 -0.23 47.17
N LEU A 535 -9.50 -0.68 46.25
CA LEU A 535 -10.69 -1.51 46.55
C LEU A 535 -10.46 -2.98 46.16
N LEU A 536 -9.92 -3.25 45.00
CA LEU A 536 -9.73 -4.60 44.45
C LEU A 536 -8.69 -5.41 45.24
N GLY A 537 -7.57 -4.78 45.66
CA GLY A 537 -6.53 -5.43 46.46
C GLY A 537 -7.06 -5.92 47.85
N PRO A 538 -7.65 -5.05 48.65
CA PRO A 538 -8.28 -5.41 49.91
C PRO A 538 -9.36 -6.49 49.78
N TYR A 539 -10.30 -6.32 48.80
CA TYR A 539 -11.37 -7.26 48.57
C TYR A 539 -10.84 -8.66 48.23
N ARG A 540 -9.90 -8.72 47.27
CA ARG A 540 -9.30 -10.01 46.87
C ARG A 540 -8.55 -10.69 48.02
N THR A 541 -7.88 -9.91 48.82
CA THR A 541 -7.12 -10.45 49.99
C THR A 541 -8.03 -11.17 50.96
N VAL A 542 -9.25 -10.66 51.18
CA VAL A 542 -10.24 -11.26 52.07
C VAL A 542 -10.98 -12.43 51.44
N HIS A 543 -11.43 -12.23 50.18
CA HIS A 543 -12.34 -13.17 49.52
C HIS A 543 -11.66 -14.18 48.58
N GLY A 544 -10.35 -14.05 48.33
CA GLY A 544 -9.62 -14.91 47.39
C GLY A 544 -9.97 -14.67 45.90
N ARG A 545 -10.95 -13.84 45.62
CA ARG A 545 -11.46 -13.49 44.26
C ARG A 545 -11.64 -11.99 44.12
N PHE A 546 -11.73 -11.51 42.90
CA PHE A 546 -12.16 -10.12 42.66
C PHE A 546 -13.66 -9.96 42.88
N PRO A 547 -14.16 -8.73 43.14
CA PRO A 547 -15.59 -8.49 43.33
C PRO A 547 -16.33 -8.69 41.99
N GLY A 548 -17.57 -9.19 42.01
CA GLY A 548 -18.48 -9.11 40.89
C GLY A 548 -18.97 -7.67 40.68
N VAL A 549 -19.76 -7.45 39.63
CA VAL A 549 -20.27 -6.11 39.29
C VAL A 549 -21.05 -5.46 40.40
N PRO A 550 -22.02 -6.15 41.06
CA PRO A 550 -22.77 -5.56 42.17
C PRO A 550 -21.88 -5.18 43.37
N GLU A 551 -21.00 -6.09 43.77
CA GLU A 551 -20.07 -5.85 44.91
C GLU A 551 -19.12 -4.69 44.60
N LEU A 552 -18.59 -4.62 43.38
CA LEU A 552 -17.71 -3.53 42.99
C LEU A 552 -18.43 -2.18 42.97
N ARG A 553 -19.66 -2.16 42.51
CA ARG A 553 -20.52 -0.98 42.54
C ARG A 553 -20.75 -0.49 43.98
N GLU A 554 -21.13 -1.37 44.91
CA GLU A 554 -21.33 -1.04 46.33
C GLU A 554 -20.05 -0.44 46.95
N LEU A 555 -18.89 -0.99 46.64
CA LEU A 555 -17.62 -0.48 47.12
C LEU A 555 -17.31 0.91 46.55
N LEU A 556 -17.59 1.17 45.25
CA LEU A 556 -17.36 2.46 44.61
C LEU A 556 -18.35 3.53 45.10
N GLU A 557 -19.61 3.18 45.35
CA GLU A 557 -20.61 4.05 45.94
C GLU A 557 -20.32 4.37 47.43
N GLY A 558 -19.34 3.69 48.02
CA GLY A 558 -18.94 3.93 49.42
C GLY A 558 -19.89 3.33 50.47
N SER A 559 -20.54 2.20 50.13
CA SER A 559 -21.42 1.47 51.08
C SER A 559 -20.73 1.25 52.43
N VAL A 560 -21.23 1.91 53.45
CA VAL A 560 -20.69 1.83 54.81
C VAL A 560 -20.63 0.40 55.31
N THR A 561 -21.66 -0.39 55.01
CA THR A 561 -21.77 -1.80 55.40
C THR A 561 -20.65 -2.61 54.74
N ALA A 562 -20.50 -2.51 53.39
CA ALA A 562 -19.53 -3.27 52.64
C ALA A 562 -18.08 -2.90 53.06
N LEU A 563 -17.77 -1.60 53.18
CA LEU A 563 -16.44 -1.14 53.56
C LEU A 563 -16.10 -1.49 55.03
N THR A 564 -17.09 -1.46 55.98
CA THR A 564 -16.84 -1.84 57.37
C THR A 564 -16.61 -3.34 57.48
N ALA A 565 -17.39 -4.16 56.77
CA ALA A 565 -17.18 -5.60 56.75
C ALA A 565 -15.82 -5.98 56.21
N LEU A 566 -15.40 -5.33 55.10
CA LEU A 566 -14.09 -5.54 54.49
C LEU A 566 -12.94 -5.14 55.43
N ARG A 567 -13.09 -3.99 56.13
CA ARG A 567 -12.15 -3.53 57.14
C ARG A 567 -11.99 -4.53 58.26
N GLN A 568 -13.11 -4.95 58.87
CA GLN A 568 -13.12 -5.91 59.98
C GLN A 568 -12.43 -7.24 59.59
N ALA A 569 -12.70 -7.73 58.38
CA ALA A 569 -12.06 -8.95 57.90
C ALA A 569 -10.54 -8.79 57.73
N LEU A 570 -10.09 -7.66 57.20
CA LEU A 570 -8.65 -7.36 57.07
C LEU A 570 -7.95 -7.19 58.41
N GLU A 571 -8.65 -6.59 59.40
CA GLU A 571 -8.13 -6.45 60.78
C GLU A 571 -7.97 -7.82 61.44
N ALA A 572 -9.02 -8.68 61.33
CA ALA A 572 -9.00 -10.04 61.85
C ALA A 572 -7.86 -10.89 61.23
N ASP A 573 -7.56 -10.74 59.97
CA ASP A 573 -6.50 -11.43 59.25
C ASP A 573 -5.14 -10.75 59.38
N GLY A 574 -5.04 -9.62 60.08
CA GLY A 574 -3.77 -8.90 60.29
C GLY A 574 -3.15 -8.30 58.99
N ARG A 575 -3.96 -8.02 58.00
CA ARG A 575 -3.55 -7.53 56.64
C ARG A 575 -3.33 -6.02 56.65
N HIS A 576 -2.39 -5.54 57.44
CA HIS A 576 -2.12 -4.12 57.65
C HIS A 576 -1.80 -3.31 56.38
N THR A 577 -1.21 -3.94 55.36
CA THR A 577 -0.94 -3.26 54.07
C THR A 577 -2.23 -2.94 53.35
N MET A 578 -3.13 -3.89 53.28
CA MET A 578 -4.44 -3.69 52.63
C MET A 578 -5.35 -2.76 53.42
N LEU A 579 -5.26 -2.74 54.73
CA LEU A 579 -5.95 -1.74 55.57
C LEU A 579 -5.49 -0.31 55.24
N ARG A 580 -4.19 -0.08 55.02
CA ARG A 580 -3.67 1.24 54.62
C ARG A 580 -4.19 1.69 53.25
N GLU A 581 -4.35 0.76 52.29
CA GLU A 581 -4.97 1.07 51.00
C GLU A 581 -6.45 1.47 51.16
N LEU A 582 -7.23 0.71 51.93
CA LEU A 582 -8.60 1.01 52.23
C LEU A 582 -8.75 2.34 52.96
N ASP A 583 -7.87 2.64 53.92
CA ASP A 583 -7.81 3.92 54.64
C ASP A 583 -7.42 5.09 53.72
N ALA A 584 -6.54 4.85 52.77
CA ALA A 584 -6.19 5.84 51.76
C ALA A 584 -7.41 6.19 50.89
N ARG A 585 -8.14 5.19 50.47
CA ARG A 585 -9.43 5.36 49.75
C ARG A 585 -10.44 6.15 50.56
N ALA A 586 -10.63 5.80 51.82
CA ALA A 586 -11.55 6.49 52.72
C ALA A 586 -11.19 7.99 52.87
N ARG A 587 -9.91 8.34 52.99
CA ARG A 587 -9.45 9.75 53.06
C ARG A 587 -9.66 10.51 51.75
N GLN A 588 -9.65 9.84 50.61
CA GLN A 588 -9.82 10.45 49.27
C GLN A 588 -11.30 10.56 48.88
N ALA A 589 -12.16 9.82 49.52
CA ALA A 589 -13.58 9.75 49.20
C ALA A 589 -14.25 11.13 49.29
N GLY A 590 -14.99 11.50 48.23
CA GLY A 590 -15.68 12.78 48.12
C GLY A 590 -14.79 14.00 47.97
N GLY A 591 -13.48 13.80 47.81
CA GLY A 591 -12.53 14.88 47.52
C GLY A 591 -12.68 15.45 46.10
N SER A 592 -12.16 16.66 45.88
CA SER A 592 -12.19 17.27 44.56
C SER A 592 -11.40 16.40 43.55
N GLY A 593 -12.10 15.97 42.49
CA GLY A 593 -11.57 15.09 41.44
C GLY A 593 -11.48 13.61 41.84
N ASP A 594 -12.25 13.14 42.84
CA ASP A 594 -12.40 11.72 43.10
C ASP A 594 -13.17 11.03 41.96
N PRO A 595 -12.58 10.05 41.25
CA PRO A 595 -13.25 9.39 40.13
C PRO A 595 -14.29 8.35 40.53
N ALA A 596 -14.45 8.04 41.83
CA ALA A 596 -15.30 6.92 42.30
C ALA A 596 -16.76 7.05 41.84
N ALA A 597 -17.32 8.26 41.88
CA ALA A 597 -18.69 8.48 41.40
C ALA A 597 -18.85 8.15 39.91
N VAL A 598 -17.89 8.62 39.08
CA VAL A 598 -17.90 8.32 37.65
C VAL A 598 -17.68 6.82 37.38
N LEU A 599 -16.79 6.19 38.13
CA LEU A 599 -16.58 4.74 38.05
C LEU A 599 -17.85 3.96 38.43
N ALA A 600 -18.57 4.38 39.52
CA ALA A 600 -19.83 3.79 39.96
C ALA A 600 -20.93 3.94 38.90
N ASP A 601 -21.06 5.12 38.29
CA ASP A 601 -22.00 5.35 37.19
C ASP A 601 -21.70 4.48 35.98
N ARG A 602 -20.42 4.32 35.62
CA ARG A 602 -19.99 3.52 34.48
C ARG A 602 -20.17 2.01 34.71
N ILE A 603 -19.86 1.51 35.92
CA ILE A 603 -20.05 0.08 36.22
C ILE A 603 -21.54 -0.25 36.36
N ALA A 604 -22.38 0.70 36.77
CA ALA A 604 -23.84 0.53 36.86
C ALA A 604 -24.47 0.21 35.49
N VAL A 605 -23.81 0.54 34.38
CA VAL A 605 -24.27 0.14 33.05
C VAL A 605 -24.22 -1.38 32.89
N LEU A 606 -23.24 -2.05 33.53
CA LEU A 606 -23.09 -3.50 33.53
C LEU A 606 -23.92 -4.18 34.64
N ASP A 607 -24.43 -3.42 35.64
CA ASP A 607 -25.27 -3.88 36.73
C ASP A 607 -26.77 -3.80 36.35
N ARG A 608 -27.09 -4.19 35.12
CA ARG A 608 -28.47 -4.24 34.62
C ARG A 608 -29.02 -5.66 34.67
N PRO A 609 -30.32 -5.84 34.78
CA PRO A 609 -30.94 -7.17 34.80
C PRO A 609 -30.57 -8.06 33.61
N ALA A 610 -30.33 -7.44 32.46
CA ALA A 610 -29.86 -8.14 31.25
C ALA A 610 -28.48 -8.82 31.42
N PHE A 611 -27.67 -8.37 32.38
CA PHE A 611 -26.35 -8.91 32.69
C PHE A 611 -26.27 -9.62 34.02
N ALA A 612 -27.43 -9.82 34.67
CA ALA A 612 -27.49 -10.45 36.01
C ALA A 612 -26.77 -11.81 36.00
N GLY A 613 -25.78 -11.95 36.87
CA GLY A 613 -24.97 -13.16 36.97
C GLY A 613 -23.91 -13.37 35.88
N PHE A 614 -23.93 -12.59 34.76
CA PHE A 614 -23.01 -12.80 33.64
C PHE A 614 -21.53 -12.43 33.98
N PHE A 615 -21.34 -11.43 34.83
CA PHE A 615 -20.00 -11.00 35.29
C PHE A 615 -19.72 -11.51 36.72
N SER A 616 -20.28 -12.68 37.09
CA SER A 616 -20.04 -13.31 38.39
C SER A 616 -18.59 -13.80 38.49
N THR A 617 -18.04 -13.70 39.69
CA THR A 617 -16.72 -14.22 40.06
C THR A 617 -16.78 -15.37 41.04
N GLY A 618 -18.01 -15.90 41.33
CA GLY A 618 -18.24 -17.04 42.24
C GLY A 618 -17.87 -18.39 41.64
N ASP A 619 -18.01 -19.44 42.41
CA ASP A 619 -17.61 -20.81 42.06
C ASP A 619 -18.38 -21.40 40.85
N ASP A 620 -19.61 -20.93 40.61
CA ASP A 620 -20.46 -21.34 39.49
C ASP A 620 -20.19 -20.57 38.20
N ALA A 621 -19.35 -19.52 38.24
CA ALA A 621 -19.00 -18.70 37.08
C ALA A 621 -18.12 -19.49 36.11
N ARG A 622 -18.31 -19.24 34.84
CA ARG A 622 -17.51 -19.82 33.73
C ARG A 622 -16.82 -18.73 32.91
N PRO A 623 -16.03 -17.85 33.56
CA PRO A 623 -15.44 -16.69 32.90
C PRO A 623 -14.42 -17.14 31.87
N PHE A 624 -14.57 -16.68 30.64
CA PHE A 624 -13.53 -16.78 29.62
C PHE A 624 -12.52 -15.66 29.82
N SER A 625 -11.26 -16.03 30.04
CA SER A 625 -10.14 -15.09 30.17
C SER A 625 -9.35 -14.97 28.89
N LEU A 626 -9.09 -13.73 28.46
CA LEU A 626 -8.23 -13.44 27.31
C LEU A 626 -6.77 -13.91 27.51
N ARG A 627 -6.32 -14.16 28.75
CA ARG A 627 -4.99 -14.73 29.04
C ARG A 627 -4.77 -16.10 28.38
N SER A 628 -5.86 -16.83 28.09
CA SER A 628 -5.79 -18.09 27.35
C SER A 628 -5.18 -17.92 25.93
N LEU A 629 -5.24 -16.73 25.35
CA LEU A 629 -4.62 -16.42 24.06
C LEU A 629 -3.08 -16.32 24.09
N GLU A 630 -2.48 -16.28 25.28
CA GLU A 630 -1.03 -16.22 25.43
C GLU A 630 -0.34 -17.47 24.90
N GLN A 631 -0.93 -18.64 25.15
CA GLN A 631 -0.30 -19.94 24.92
C GLN A 631 -1.05 -20.84 23.93
N HIS A 632 -2.32 -20.51 23.67
CA HIS A 632 -3.19 -21.39 22.88
C HIS A 632 -3.61 -20.72 21.56
N PRO A 633 -3.57 -21.44 20.44
CA PRO A 633 -4.01 -20.95 19.13
C PRO A 633 -5.53 -20.94 19.02
N LEU A 634 -6.20 -20.18 19.90
CA LEU A 634 -7.67 -20.15 20.02
C LEU A 634 -8.32 -19.25 18.96
N ARG A 635 -9.51 -19.65 18.58
CA ARG A 635 -10.46 -18.89 17.77
C ARG A 635 -11.61 -18.45 18.67
N VAL A 636 -11.60 -17.17 19.05
CA VAL A 636 -12.54 -16.61 20.02
C VAL A 636 -13.42 -15.58 19.36
N ARG A 637 -14.72 -15.62 19.66
CA ARG A 637 -15.69 -14.61 19.28
C ARG A 637 -16.37 -14.04 20.51
N ILE A 638 -16.48 -12.71 20.57
CA ILE A 638 -17.21 -11.99 21.61
C ILE A 638 -18.29 -11.16 20.92
N ASP A 639 -19.55 -11.46 21.22
CA ASP A 639 -20.69 -10.70 20.75
C ASP A 639 -21.11 -9.68 21.82
N LEU A 640 -21.02 -8.40 21.45
CA LEU A 640 -21.35 -7.25 22.28
C LEU A 640 -22.85 -6.94 22.20
N PRO A 641 -23.50 -6.52 23.32
CA PRO A 641 -24.93 -6.23 23.35
C PRO A 641 -25.25 -4.84 22.75
N GLU A 642 -25.45 -4.72 21.44
CA GLU A 642 -25.57 -3.42 20.78
C GLU A 642 -26.92 -2.71 20.97
N ARG A 643 -28.02 -3.40 20.70
CA ARG A 643 -29.29 -2.71 20.41
C ARG A 643 -29.92 -1.97 21.57
N ALA A 644 -29.90 -2.57 22.76
CA ALA A 644 -30.53 -2.02 23.95
C ALA A 644 -29.52 -1.40 24.93
N HIS A 645 -28.25 -1.71 24.78
CA HIS A 645 -27.19 -1.43 25.74
C HIS A 645 -25.91 -0.89 25.06
N ALA A 646 -26.06 0.12 24.21
CA ALA A 646 -24.96 0.68 23.43
C ALA A 646 -23.77 1.16 24.30
N GLU A 647 -24.07 1.75 25.47
CA GLU A 647 -23.03 2.21 26.37
C GLU A 647 -22.26 1.05 27.00
N ALA A 648 -22.97 -0.04 27.34
CA ALA A 648 -22.33 -1.28 27.81
C ALA A 648 -21.40 -1.84 26.73
N SER A 649 -21.82 -1.84 25.46
CA SER A 649 -21.00 -2.28 24.32
C SER A 649 -19.74 -1.47 24.17
N HIS A 650 -19.82 -0.15 24.31
CA HIS A 650 -18.63 0.74 24.23
C HIS A 650 -17.66 0.49 25.40
N VAL A 651 -18.18 0.36 26.62
CA VAL A 651 -17.38 0.02 27.82
C VAL A 651 -16.66 -1.32 27.60
N LEU A 652 -17.43 -2.34 27.19
CA LEU A 652 -16.89 -3.69 26.97
C LEU A 652 -15.89 -3.76 25.83
N ALA A 653 -16.13 -3.04 24.73
CA ALA A 653 -15.17 -2.97 23.64
C ALA A 653 -13.83 -2.32 24.07
N ARG A 654 -13.89 -1.23 24.86
CA ARG A 654 -12.68 -0.63 25.45
C ARG A 654 -11.99 -1.59 26.41
N LEU A 655 -12.74 -2.29 27.23
CA LEU A 655 -12.20 -3.26 28.18
C LEU A 655 -11.50 -4.42 27.46
N VAL A 656 -12.11 -4.96 26.41
CA VAL A 656 -11.49 -6.01 25.58
C VAL A 656 -10.19 -5.50 24.92
N LEU A 657 -10.17 -4.26 24.40
CA LEU A 657 -8.96 -3.63 23.85
C LEU A 657 -7.88 -3.48 24.94
N ALA A 658 -8.23 -3.01 26.13
CA ALA A 658 -7.30 -2.86 27.24
C ALA A 658 -6.74 -4.20 27.70
N GLN A 659 -7.60 -5.22 27.89
CA GLN A 659 -7.19 -6.58 28.24
C GLN A 659 -6.29 -7.20 27.16
N PHE A 660 -6.64 -7.07 25.88
CA PHE A 660 -5.83 -7.61 24.80
C PHE A 660 -4.42 -6.98 24.77
N ASN A 661 -4.34 -5.67 24.98
CA ASN A 661 -3.05 -4.96 25.06
C ASN A 661 -2.23 -5.42 26.28
N ALA A 662 -2.86 -5.61 27.44
CA ALA A 662 -2.19 -6.08 28.64
C ALA A 662 -1.68 -7.52 28.46
N VAL A 663 -2.54 -8.42 28.01
CA VAL A 663 -2.22 -9.84 27.78
C VAL A 663 -1.10 -9.99 26.76
N THR A 664 -1.16 -9.28 25.61
CA THR A 664 -0.10 -9.39 24.60
C THR A 664 1.22 -8.79 25.05
N ALA A 665 1.21 -7.74 25.88
CA ALA A 665 2.41 -7.15 26.44
C ALA A 665 3.11 -8.06 27.46
N ALA A 666 2.32 -8.85 28.21
CA ALA A 666 2.84 -9.76 29.24
C ALA A 666 3.42 -11.07 28.68
N ARG A 667 3.18 -11.40 27.40
CA ARG A 667 3.60 -12.65 26.77
C ARG A 667 5.12 -12.86 26.80
N SER A 668 5.56 -13.96 27.38
CA SER A 668 6.95 -14.43 27.32
C SER A 668 7.25 -15.14 25.99
N ASP A 669 6.33 -16.01 25.51
CA ASP A 669 6.41 -16.65 24.20
C ASP A 669 5.68 -15.83 23.15
N ARG A 670 6.42 -15.37 22.15
CA ARG A 670 5.93 -14.55 21.04
C ARG A 670 5.90 -15.32 19.71
N SER A 671 6.03 -16.65 19.75
CA SER A 671 5.99 -17.49 18.53
C SER A 671 4.60 -17.51 17.88
N LEU A 672 3.54 -17.41 18.70
CA LEU A 672 2.14 -17.38 18.30
C LEU A 672 1.75 -15.96 17.90
N PHE A 673 1.26 -15.75 16.70
CA PHE A 673 0.70 -14.46 16.29
C PHE A 673 -0.68 -14.26 16.92
N ALA A 674 -0.90 -13.17 17.66
CA ALA A 674 -2.21 -12.84 18.23
C ALA A 674 -2.83 -11.64 17.51
N CYS A 675 -4.10 -11.75 17.12
CA CYS A 675 -4.78 -10.65 16.44
C CYS A 675 -6.16 -10.41 17.01
N LEU A 676 -6.42 -9.15 17.38
CA LEU A 676 -7.76 -8.66 17.72
C LEU A 676 -8.40 -8.08 16.45
N VAL A 677 -9.62 -8.48 16.15
CA VAL A 677 -10.44 -7.92 15.08
C VAL A 677 -11.72 -7.35 15.67
N LEU A 678 -11.85 -6.04 15.68
CA LEU A 678 -13.01 -5.32 16.22
C LEU A 678 -13.84 -4.72 15.08
N ASP A 679 -15.00 -5.33 14.82
CA ASP A 679 -15.92 -4.91 13.75
C ASP A 679 -16.90 -3.84 14.25
N ASP A 680 -16.50 -2.77 14.61
CA ASP A 680 -17.04 -1.50 15.05
C ASP A 680 -16.31 -1.02 16.31
N ALA A 681 -15.31 -0.19 16.11
CA ALA A 681 -14.52 0.40 17.19
C ALA A 681 -15.04 1.80 17.60
N THR A 682 -16.30 2.12 17.25
CA THR A 682 -16.97 3.39 17.59
C THR A 682 -16.88 3.66 19.08
N HIS A 683 -16.38 4.84 19.47
CA HIS A 683 -16.16 5.26 20.85
C HIS A 683 -15.30 4.33 21.73
N SER A 684 -14.51 3.43 21.09
CA SER A 684 -13.67 2.47 21.81
C SER A 684 -12.18 2.82 21.78
N VAL A 685 -11.78 3.75 20.92
CA VAL A 685 -10.37 4.16 20.75
C VAL A 685 -10.02 5.28 21.72
N THR A 686 -9.07 5.01 22.61
CA THR A 686 -8.55 5.93 23.62
C THR A 686 -7.09 6.23 23.38
N ALA A 687 -6.51 7.16 24.15
CA ALA A 687 -5.08 7.44 24.09
C ALA A 687 -4.23 6.22 24.49
N GLU A 688 -4.69 5.40 25.45
CA GLU A 688 -4.00 4.17 25.84
C GLU A 688 -4.12 3.09 24.76
N THR A 689 -5.30 2.97 24.12
CA THR A 689 -5.47 2.09 22.96
C THR A 689 -4.44 2.40 21.87
N VAL A 690 -4.26 3.67 21.51
CA VAL A 690 -3.28 4.10 20.50
C VAL A 690 -1.84 3.77 20.93
N ARG A 691 -1.51 3.95 22.21
CA ARG A 691 -0.21 3.55 22.76
C ARG A 691 -0.01 2.03 22.73
N GLY A 692 -1.06 1.28 23.05
CA GLY A 692 -1.07 -0.19 22.98
C GLY A 692 -0.80 -0.69 21.56
N ILE A 693 -1.53 -0.19 20.57
CA ILE A 693 -1.38 -0.58 19.16
C ILE A 693 0.06 -0.41 18.68
N ARG A 694 0.75 0.66 19.06
CA ARG A 694 2.17 0.86 18.69
C ARG A 694 3.09 -0.23 19.20
N ARG A 695 2.75 -0.88 20.33
CA ARG A 695 3.54 -1.96 20.93
C ARG A 695 3.26 -3.32 20.32
N LEU A 696 2.06 -3.55 19.75
CA LEU A 696 1.62 -4.86 19.25
C LEU A 696 2.63 -5.48 18.29
N ARG A 697 3.19 -4.67 17.36
CA ARG A 697 4.22 -5.14 16.41
C ARG A 697 5.41 -5.81 17.10
N SER A 698 5.88 -5.25 18.22
CA SER A 698 7.07 -5.77 18.93
C SER A 698 6.80 -7.05 19.70
N VAL A 699 5.54 -7.38 19.92
CA VAL A 699 5.12 -8.58 20.66
C VAL A 699 4.43 -9.63 19.78
N ASN A 700 4.64 -9.58 18.47
CA ASN A 700 4.03 -10.45 17.47
C ASN A 700 2.50 -10.49 17.59
N ALA A 701 1.91 -9.29 17.64
CA ALA A 701 0.47 -9.12 17.69
C ALA A 701 0.01 -8.01 16.75
N GLY A 702 -1.28 -7.95 16.45
CA GLY A 702 -1.89 -6.93 15.62
C GLY A 702 -3.34 -6.67 15.98
N ALA A 703 -3.88 -5.55 15.51
CA ALA A 703 -5.29 -5.20 15.67
C ALA A 703 -5.88 -4.76 14.32
N VAL A 704 -7.10 -5.18 14.06
CA VAL A 704 -7.92 -4.70 12.94
C VAL A 704 -9.09 -3.94 13.54
N LEU A 705 -9.15 -2.65 13.28
CA LEU A 705 -10.18 -1.76 13.78
C LEU A 705 -11.05 -1.27 12.62
N ALA A 706 -12.33 -1.58 12.64
CA ALA A 706 -13.29 -1.01 11.70
C ALA A 706 -14.02 0.16 12.35
N LEU A 707 -14.03 1.32 11.73
CA LEU A 707 -14.74 2.53 12.15
C LEU A 707 -15.77 2.95 11.11
N ARG A 708 -16.80 3.63 11.54
CA ARG A 708 -17.80 4.25 10.64
C ARG A 708 -17.24 5.55 10.07
N THR A 709 -16.58 6.35 10.89
CA THR A 709 -15.92 7.62 10.59
C THR A 709 -14.77 7.82 11.58
N LEU A 710 -13.81 8.66 11.26
CA LEU A 710 -12.79 9.07 12.22
C LEU A 710 -13.36 9.95 13.34
N ASP A 711 -14.50 10.61 13.11
CA ASP A 711 -15.18 11.41 14.14
C ASP A 711 -15.65 10.56 15.34
N ASP A 712 -15.75 9.25 15.19
CA ASP A 712 -15.98 8.30 16.31
C ASP A 712 -14.81 8.23 17.31
N VAL A 713 -13.68 8.84 16.96
CA VAL A 713 -12.45 8.92 17.76
C VAL A 713 -12.19 10.39 18.11
N PRO A 714 -11.75 10.72 19.34
CA PRO A 714 -11.40 12.09 19.69
C PRO A 714 -10.40 12.72 18.68
N GLU A 715 -10.66 13.92 18.21
CA GLU A 715 -9.87 14.60 17.15
C GLU A 715 -8.38 14.66 17.49
N ALA A 716 -8.05 14.88 18.76
CA ALA A 716 -6.66 14.91 19.24
C ALA A 716 -5.90 13.60 18.99
N LEU A 717 -6.60 12.50 18.77
CA LEU A 717 -6.02 11.18 18.55
C LEU A 717 -5.92 10.79 17.06
N HIS A 718 -6.56 11.51 16.14
CA HIS A 718 -6.62 11.13 14.71
C HIS A 718 -5.24 10.92 14.11
N THR A 719 -4.34 11.91 14.24
CA THR A 719 -2.97 11.83 13.72
C THR A 719 -2.18 10.70 14.39
N ALA A 720 -2.35 10.54 15.69
CA ALA A 720 -1.67 9.50 16.46
C ALA A 720 -2.17 8.10 16.08
N LEU A 721 -3.47 7.92 15.85
CA LEU A 721 -4.08 6.67 15.42
C LEU A 721 -3.61 6.28 14.01
N LEU A 722 -3.76 7.18 13.03
CA LEU A 722 -3.30 6.96 11.65
C LEU A 722 -1.80 6.66 11.57
N GLY A 723 -0.99 7.30 12.42
CA GLY A 723 0.44 7.04 12.50
C GLY A 723 0.84 5.81 13.33
N SER A 724 -0.10 5.20 14.07
CA SER A 724 0.17 3.99 14.87
C SER A 724 -0.11 2.70 14.12
N VAL A 725 -0.94 2.75 13.08
CA VAL A 725 -1.28 1.61 12.24
C VAL A 725 -0.48 1.65 10.94
N GLY A 726 0.06 0.51 10.52
CA GLY A 726 0.81 0.41 9.26
C GLY A 726 -0.09 0.24 8.03
N CYS A 727 -1.33 -0.21 8.24
CA CYS A 727 -2.28 -0.43 7.17
C CYS A 727 -3.50 0.48 7.36
N ASN A 728 -3.76 1.35 6.38
CA ASN A 728 -4.86 2.31 6.42
C ASN A 728 -5.78 2.12 5.22
N MET A 729 -7.07 1.99 5.46
CA MET A 729 -8.07 1.71 4.45
C MET A 729 -9.26 2.67 4.51
N ALA A 730 -9.48 3.40 3.43
CA ALA A 730 -10.64 4.27 3.26
C ALA A 730 -11.62 3.64 2.26
N PHE A 731 -12.86 3.39 2.70
CA PHE A 731 -13.91 2.79 1.87
C PHE A 731 -14.69 3.85 1.10
N SER A 732 -15.41 3.41 0.06
CA SER A 732 -16.34 4.28 -0.68
C SER A 732 -17.38 4.88 0.27
N GLY A 733 -17.68 6.16 0.08
CA GLY A 733 -18.66 6.90 0.88
C GLY A 733 -18.13 7.49 2.18
N VAL A 734 -16.81 7.51 2.41
CA VAL A 734 -16.21 8.29 3.51
C VAL A 734 -16.54 9.77 3.36
N SER A 735 -16.63 10.48 4.48
CA SER A 735 -16.83 11.94 4.47
C SER A 735 -15.62 12.68 3.88
N THR A 736 -15.81 13.93 3.44
CA THR A 736 -14.66 14.77 3.02
C THR A 736 -13.70 15.06 4.18
N TRP A 737 -14.19 15.06 5.41
CA TRP A 737 -13.38 15.24 6.62
C TRP A 737 -12.46 14.04 6.86
N ASP A 738 -13.02 12.82 6.81
CA ASP A 738 -12.21 11.60 6.84
C ASP A 738 -11.23 11.56 5.67
N GLY A 739 -11.70 11.86 4.45
CA GLY A 739 -10.89 11.93 3.26
C GLY A 739 -9.71 12.87 3.38
N LYS A 740 -9.89 14.02 4.03
CA LYS A 740 -8.81 14.98 4.29
C LYS A 740 -7.73 14.38 5.20
N ARG A 741 -8.12 13.69 6.28
CA ARG A 741 -7.18 13.03 7.18
C ARG A 741 -6.37 11.93 6.49
N PHE A 742 -7.02 11.14 5.63
CA PHE A 742 -6.33 10.14 4.81
C PHE A 742 -5.40 10.78 3.77
N ALA A 743 -5.83 11.85 3.08
CA ALA A 743 -5.00 12.57 2.13
C ALA A 743 -3.72 13.12 2.79
N GLU A 744 -3.85 13.71 3.98
CA GLU A 744 -2.72 14.19 4.78
C GLU A 744 -1.78 13.03 5.18
N ALA A 745 -2.32 11.89 5.63
CA ALA A 745 -1.55 10.73 6.05
C ALA A 745 -0.80 10.04 4.89
N TRP A 746 -1.40 9.99 3.70
CA TRP A 746 -0.80 9.36 2.51
C TRP A 746 0.15 10.27 1.74
N GLY A 747 0.10 11.57 2.02
CA GLY A 747 1.02 12.57 1.50
C GLY A 747 0.80 12.91 0.03
N LYS A 748 1.82 13.55 -0.55
CA LYS A 748 1.78 14.09 -1.90
C LYS A 748 2.76 13.36 -2.81
N GLU A 749 2.57 13.53 -4.11
CA GLU A 749 3.48 13.05 -5.15
C GLU A 749 3.72 14.11 -6.21
N TRP A 750 4.87 14.00 -6.90
CA TRP A 750 5.19 14.87 -8.01
C TRP A 750 4.60 14.33 -9.30
N VAL A 751 3.65 15.06 -9.89
CA VAL A 751 3.02 14.70 -11.16
C VAL A 751 3.49 15.66 -12.25
N GLU A 752 3.86 15.11 -13.40
CA GLU A 752 4.16 15.93 -14.59
C GLU A 752 2.85 16.33 -15.27
N VAL A 753 2.46 17.57 -15.09
CA VAL A 753 1.32 18.16 -15.79
C VAL A 753 1.80 18.75 -17.10
N ARG A 754 1.23 18.30 -18.21
CA ARG A 754 1.48 18.83 -19.54
C ARG A 754 0.38 19.85 -19.86
N GLU A 755 0.73 21.12 -19.76
CA GLU A 755 -0.11 22.20 -20.24
C GLU A 755 0.14 22.41 -21.73
N VAL A 756 -0.86 22.18 -22.55
CA VAL A 756 -0.81 22.48 -23.98
C VAL A 756 -1.46 23.86 -24.17
N ALA A 757 -0.64 24.91 -24.18
CA ALA A 757 -1.11 26.23 -24.51
C ALA A 757 -1.16 26.36 -26.04
N GLN A 758 -2.35 26.43 -26.60
CA GLN A 758 -2.55 26.74 -28.03
C GLN A 758 -2.45 28.26 -28.22
N HIS A 759 -1.29 28.73 -28.62
CA HIS A 759 -1.10 30.12 -28.98
C HIS A 759 -1.32 30.29 -30.47
N GLY A 760 -2.22 31.18 -30.86
CA GLY A 760 -2.34 31.63 -32.24
C GLY A 760 -1.04 32.36 -32.62
N VAL A 761 -0.29 31.84 -33.59
CA VAL A 761 0.96 32.46 -34.03
C VAL A 761 0.60 33.66 -34.92
N PHE A 762 0.81 34.87 -34.38
CA PHE A 762 0.85 36.10 -35.19
C PHE A 762 2.18 36.17 -35.89
N ALA A 763 2.16 35.99 -37.20
CA ALA A 763 3.37 36.10 -38.02
C ALA A 763 3.69 37.57 -38.28
N ASP A 764 4.81 38.05 -37.77
CA ASP A 764 5.29 39.42 -38.02
C ASP A 764 5.87 39.64 -39.43
N GLN A 765 6.23 38.56 -40.13
CA GLN A 765 6.83 38.63 -41.47
C GLN A 765 5.78 38.37 -42.58
N PRO A 766 5.78 39.15 -43.69
CA PRO A 766 4.81 39.05 -44.76
C PRO A 766 4.75 37.70 -45.46
N LEU A 767 5.89 37.02 -45.65
CA LEU A 767 5.98 35.68 -46.26
C LEU A 767 5.32 34.59 -45.37
N THR A 768 5.51 34.68 -44.07
CA THR A 768 4.91 33.75 -43.11
C THR A 768 3.40 33.94 -43.01
N ARG A 769 2.89 35.19 -43.17
CA ARG A 769 1.46 35.49 -43.27
C ARG A 769 0.83 34.84 -44.49
N ALA A 770 1.50 34.92 -45.65
CA ALA A 770 1.04 34.29 -46.88
C ALA A 770 0.98 32.75 -46.75
N LEU A 771 1.99 32.12 -46.16
CA LEU A 771 2.01 30.69 -45.92
C LEU A 771 0.92 30.26 -44.91
N HIS A 772 0.71 31.03 -43.85
CA HIS A 772 -0.38 30.77 -42.87
C HIS A 772 -1.77 30.94 -43.49
N ALA A 773 -1.95 31.93 -44.37
CA ALA A 773 -3.19 32.15 -45.12
C ALA A 773 -3.47 31.01 -46.10
N LEU A 774 -2.48 30.55 -46.85
CA LEU A 774 -2.57 29.38 -47.74
C LEU A 774 -2.92 28.11 -46.99
N ARG A 775 -2.30 27.87 -45.84
CA ARG A 775 -2.61 26.71 -45.01
C ARG A 775 -3.98 26.76 -44.37
N LYS A 776 -4.46 27.97 -43.97
CA LYS A 776 -5.84 28.17 -43.47
C LYS A 776 -6.87 27.94 -44.56
N LEU A 777 -6.57 28.35 -45.79
CA LEU A 777 -7.42 28.07 -46.94
C LEU A 777 -7.49 26.59 -47.30
N ALA A 778 -6.34 25.88 -47.19
CA ALA A 778 -6.26 24.44 -47.51
C ALA A 778 -6.81 23.53 -46.45
N THR A 779 -6.71 23.89 -45.14
CA THR A 779 -7.05 23.00 -44.02
C THR A 779 -8.24 23.47 -43.18
N GLY A 780 -8.73 24.71 -43.39
CA GLY A 780 -9.80 25.32 -42.58
C GLY A 780 -9.43 25.62 -41.14
N LYS A 781 -8.21 25.33 -40.71
CA LYS A 781 -7.75 25.49 -39.32
C LYS A 781 -6.64 26.55 -39.21
N ALA A 782 -6.74 27.40 -38.18
CA ALA A 782 -5.70 28.38 -37.87
C ALA A 782 -4.40 27.63 -37.47
N VAL A 783 -3.25 28.20 -37.86
CA VAL A 783 -1.96 27.66 -37.42
C VAL A 783 -1.76 28.01 -35.95
N THR A 784 -1.93 27.02 -35.09
CA THR A 784 -1.63 27.13 -33.68
C THR A 784 -0.32 26.42 -33.40
N THR A 785 0.55 27.04 -32.64
CA THR A 785 1.75 26.35 -32.10
C THR A 785 1.36 25.82 -30.72
N ASP A 786 1.36 24.49 -30.58
CA ASP A 786 1.20 23.85 -29.29
C ASP A 786 2.48 24.02 -28.50
N ALA A 787 2.52 25.00 -27.62
CA ALA A 787 3.57 25.09 -26.61
C ALA A 787 3.25 24.08 -25.50
N VAL A 788 3.92 22.93 -25.51
CA VAL A 788 3.81 21.94 -24.43
C VAL A 788 4.77 22.35 -23.32
N THR A 789 4.22 22.94 -22.27
CA THR A 789 4.97 23.19 -21.04
C THR A 789 4.81 22.00 -20.11
N VAL A 790 5.88 21.30 -19.80
CA VAL A 790 5.88 20.22 -18.81
C VAL A 790 6.29 20.84 -17.48
N ARG A 791 5.31 20.93 -16.56
CA ARG A 791 5.54 21.43 -15.21
C ARG A 791 5.37 20.27 -14.23
N ARG A 792 6.32 20.13 -13.30
CA ARG A 792 6.15 19.25 -12.16
C ARG A 792 5.36 20.00 -11.09
N VAL A 793 4.22 19.43 -10.71
CA VAL A 793 3.35 19.97 -9.66
C VAL A 793 3.23 18.92 -8.58
N GLU A 794 3.35 19.36 -7.34
CA GLU A 794 3.08 18.52 -6.18
C GLU A 794 1.56 18.37 -6.01
N ARG A 795 1.07 17.15 -6.04
CA ARG A 795 -0.36 16.83 -5.90
C ARG A 795 -0.55 15.78 -4.81
N GLU A 796 -1.64 15.88 -4.06
CA GLU A 796 -2.06 14.80 -3.15
C GLU A 796 -2.24 13.50 -3.94
N ARG A 797 -1.74 12.39 -3.42
CA ARG A 797 -1.92 11.06 -4.02
C ARG A 797 -3.39 10.71 -4.15
N TRP A 798 -4.17 11.07 -3.13
CA TRP A 798 -5.62 10.99 -3.10
C TRP A 798 -6.15 12.27 -2.48
N SER A 799 -7.00 13.00 -3.18
CA SER A 799 -7.63 14.18 -2.63
C SER A 799 -8.82 13.80 -1.74
N ALA A 800 -9.15 14.66 -0.78
CA ALA A 800 -10.31 14.48 0.08
C ALA A 800 -11.61 14.27 -0.72
N SER A 801 -11.82 15.08 -1.77
CA SER A 801 -12.99 14.98 -2.65
C SER A 801 -12.96 13.68 -3.48
N GLY A 802 -11.77 13.26 -3.94
CA GLY A 802 -11.59 11.99 -4.67
C GLY A 802 -11.98 10.79 -3.83
N LEU A 803 -11.61 10.78 -2.54
CA LEU A 803 -12.00 9.72 -1.61
C LEU A 803 -13.49 9.72 -1.29
N ALA A 804 -14.10 10.90 -1.12
CA ALA A 804 -15.50 11.00 -0.75
C ALA A 804 -16.48 10.72 -1.91
N TYR A 805 -16.15 11.15 -3.13
CA TYR A 805 -17.11 11.19 -4.24
C TYR A 805 -16.74 10.38 -5.47
N GLU A 806 -15.43 10.06 -5.67
CA GLU A 806 -14.98 9.37 -6.88
C GLU A 806 -14.74 7.86 -6.65
N LEU A 807 -14.78 7.39 -5.40
CA LEU A 807 -14.64 5.96 -5.12
C LEU A 807 -15.94 5.22 -5.48
N PRO A 808 -15.92 4.28 -6.42
CA PRO A 808 -17.10 3.49 -6.75
C PRO A 808 -17.53 2.60 -5.57
N ALA A 809 -18.81 2.26 -5.50
CA ALA A 809 -19.31 1.30 -4.53
C ALA A 809 -18.53 -0.03 -4.62
N GLY A 810 -18.26 -0.66 -3.48
CA GLY A 810 -17.47 -1.89 -3.41
C GLY A 810 -15.97 -1.69 -3.62
N HIS A 811 -15.48 -0.45 -3.64
CA HIS A 811 -14.05 -0.13 -3.70
C HIS A 811 -13.57 0.52 -2.41
N ALA A 812 -12.27 0.38 -2.18
CA ALA A 812 -11.57 1.08 -1.11
C ALA A 812 -10.16 1.45 -1.56
N VAL A 813 -9.57 2.44 -0.93
CA VAL A 813 -8.14 2.75 -1.09
C VAL A 813 -7.40 2.20 0.12
N LEU A 814 -6.36 1.41 -0.13
CA LEU A 814 -5.58 0.72 0.90
C LEU A 814 -4.11 1.02 0.77
N SER A 815 -3.50 1.55 1.82
CA SER A 815 -2.06 1.66 2.01
C SER A 815 -1.59 0.57 2.97
N LEU A 816 -0.47 -0.07 2.65
CA LEU A 816 0.07 -1.19 3.42
C LEU A 816 1.53 -0.92 3.80
N THR A 817 1.86 -1.29 5.04
CA THR A 817 3.24 -1.38 5.52
C THR A 817 3.40 -2.72 6.22
N THR A 818 4.45 -3.47 5.90
CA THR A 818 4.76 -4.74 6.55
C THR A 818 5.58 -4.52 7.82
N VAL A 819 5.68 -5.57 8.65
CA VAL A 819 6.54 -5.56 9.84
C VAL A 819 8.02 -5.36 9.48
N ASP A 820 8.46 -5.75 8.30
CA ASP A 820 9.81 -5.55 7.79
C ASP A 820 10.06 -4.13 7.28
N GLY A 821 9.03 -3.29 7.24
CA GLY A 821 9.09 -1.90 6.78
C GLY A 821 8.90 -1.73 5.27
N GLU A 822 8.59 -2.80 4.54
CA GLU A 822 8.20 -2.68 3.13
C GLU A 822 6.85 -1.96 3.03
N HIS A 823 6.75 -1.05 2.07
CA HIS A 823 5.60 -0.17 1.93
C HIS A 823 4.99 -0.27 0.53
N ALA A 824 3.66 -0.42 0.46
CA ALA A 824 2.89 -0.21 -0.76
C ALA A 824 2.15 1.13 -0.68
N PRO A 825 2.22 1.96 -1.74
CA PRO A 825 1.49 3.22 -1.78
C PRO A 825 -0.02 2.96 -1.74
N PRO A 826 -0.86 3.99 -1.48
CA PRO A 826 -2.31 3.85 -1.51
C PRO A 826 -2.79 3.32 -2.86
N LEU A 827 -3.45 2.17 -2.84
CA LEU A 827 -3.94 1.45 -4.01
C LEU A 827 -5.46 1.42 -4.02
N LEU A 828 -6.07 1.70 -5.17
CA LEU A 828 -7.50 1.51 -5.39
C LEU A 828 -7.77 0.01 -5.56
N VAL A 829 -8.58 -0.54 -4.67
CA VAL A 829 -8.91 -1.96 -4.59
C VAL A 829 -10.40 -2.14 -4.80
N ARG A 830 -10.79 -3.04 -5.70
CA ARG A 830 -12.15 -3.56 -5.81
C ARG A 830 -12.27 -4.73 -4.85
N LEU A 831 -13.20 -4.66 -3.91
CA LEU A 831 -13.43 -5.66 -2.88
C LEU A 831 -14.33 -6.80 -3.39
N GLY A 832 -14.11 -8.01 -2.89
CA GLY A 832 -15.01 -9.14 -3.09
C GLY A 832 -15.07 -9.64 -4.54
N ASP A 833 -13.95 -10.13 -5.07
CA ASP A 833 -13.93 -10.92 -6.31
C ASP A 833 -14.14 -12.41 -6.06
#